data_636465339bb12451580788aa836ca28d
#
_entry.id   636465339bb12451580788aa836ca28d
#
_cell.length_a   1.000
_cell.length_b   1.000
_cell.length_c   1.000
_cell.angle_alpha   90.00
_cell.angle_beta   90.00
_cell.angle_gamma   90.00
#
_symmetry.space_group_name_H-M   'P 1'
#
loop_
_entity.id
_entity.type
_entity.pdbx_description
1 polymer ?
#
loop_
_entity_poly.entity_id
_entity_poly.type
_entity_poly.pdbx_seq_one_letter_code
_entity_poly.pdbx_strand_id
1 'polypeptide(L)'
;MSEQTKERDLILAPNEFCFVSDATKGNINVYVGPHKTSLADTDQPVLFSTSSKRFTPKMLKEAVQTFQIAPEGWYVILKNPGNDDTQPQVGTVSNLHELNIGRKVNIPGPVSFPLWPGQMSRVVQGHHLRSNQYLVARVYDVDSARKNWEEAVITPQTDGPTDKRKIKSSDEAAVKPGAKPLQDLTMGKLLVIKGTDVSFYIPPTGIEVVLEGTTDNTYVRGAVTLERLEYCILIDEDGNKRFERGPAVVFPKPTERFRERKVKGSRTRKFRAIELNEQMGIYIKVIADYAGKDAKTKYKAGDEIFITGRDTKIYFPREEHAIVKYDQAEINYAITIPAGEARYVLNKDSGDIELVKGPKMFLPDPRRQVIVRRVLDTKIVSLLYPGNDEALQHNMELAEVADVVVAAADNAHGLGVNDIEAATMGISSAMSYGGAAGSVGPGTYKRSRAARGFAGDEVRRNDEYSPPRTIQLDSKYDGAVRVGVWTGYAIQVVSTTGERRVVVGPATELLQYNEITETLELSRGIPKSDENRKQTAYLRCQNNTVSDQVGAETMDRVKVSVHLCYRVNFEGDPKAWFNVENYVQFLVEHCRSMIRNAVKMIGIEDFDTNPIGIVRNTILGVCGENKERPGRAFKENGMRIYDLEVLNVVIGDKRIADMLIQTQHDTVSQTLDIAYKEKSLEITKRAELVTQATAAVQHATFKAVSGLRRDRRMQELELVLFEIKAEIEQEIVRRQATITMQTDLDEINTAELQREDDRSKLEIHIAREHLTLAIDDMASRRDAWVAKAKAITPKLVEALQGFGDKEIAAKVAEALGPLTLLGGDSASGILNNVLRGTSLEGVLGKKGNGTPMLPPPGNGKSGKARAVNTD
;
A
#
# COMPACT_ATOMS: atom_id res chain seq x y z
N MET A 1 -4.41 -83.80 23.49
CA MET A 1 -5.40 -83.28 22.52
C MET A 1 -6.73 -83.31 23.30
N SER A 2 -7.12 -82.11 23.85
CA SER A 2 -8.43 -82.00 24.50
C SER A 2 -9.49 -81.99 23.41
N GLU A 3 -10.34 -83.01 23.36
CA GLU A 3 -11.60 -83.04 22.64
C GLU A 3 -12.45 -81.89 23.20
N GLN A 4 -12.45 -80.77 22.44
CA GLN A 4 -13.46 -79.74 22.65
C GLN A 4 -14.77 -80.36 22.30
N THR A 5 -15.55 -80.62 23.28
CA THR A 5 -16.98 -81.05 23.14
C THR A 5 -17.65 -79.98 22.31
N LYS A 6 -17.96 -80.32 21.03
CA LYS A 6 -18.70 -79.44 20.15
C LYS A 6 -20.03 -79.16 20.80
N GLU A 7 -20.29 -77.91 21.21
CA GLU A 7 -21.66 -77.48 21.56
C GLU A 7 -22.55 -77.76 20.36
N ARG A 8 -23.50 -78.75 20.52
CA ARG A 8 -24.38 -79.18 19.47
C ARG A 8 -25.79 -78.59 19.59
N ASP A 9 -26.10 -78.02 20.72
CA ASP A 9 -27.44 -77.45 20.96
C ASP A 9 -27.51 -76.03 20.40
N LEU A 10 -28.18 -75.85 19.27
CA LEU A 10 -28.52 -74.62 18.70
C LEU A 10 -29.75 -74.02 19.39
N ILE A 11 -29.55 -73.01 20.16
CA ILE A 11 -30.58 -72.18 20.81
C ILE A 11 -30.57 -70.82 20.21
N LEU A 12 -31.63 -70.46 19.52
CA LEU A 12 -31.80 -69.12 18.89
C LEU A 12 -32.86 -68.33 19.67
N ALA A 13 -32.50 -67.16 20.11
CA ALA A 13 -33.45 -66.24 20.71
C ALA A 13 -34.34 -65.57 19.62
N PRO A 14 -35.41 -64.89 19.98
CA PRO A 14 -36.12 -64.03 19.02
C PRO A 14 -35.21 -63.05 18.31
N ASN A 15 -35.41 -62.92 17.03
CA ASN A 15 -34.59 -62.05 16.13
C ASN A 15 -33.14 -62.54 15.88
N GLU A 16 -32.87 -63.82 16.10
CA GLU A 16 -31.62 -64.48 15.76
C GLU A 16 -31.88 -65.55 14.68
N PHE A 17 -30.87 -65.83 13.87
CA PHE A 17 -30.83 -66.88 12.90
C PHE A 17 -29.45 -67.47 12.72
N CYS A 18 -29.34 -68.62 12.20
CA CYS A 18 -28.09 -69.34 11.99
C CYS A 18 -28.13 -70.12 10.68
N PHE A 19 -27.02 -70.08 9.93
CA PHE A 19 -26.83 -70.95 8.77
C PHE A 19 -26.11 -72.24 9.21
N VAL A 20 -26.64 -73.36 8.79
CA VAL A 20 -26.04 -74.66 9.07
C VAL A 20 -25.92 -75.41 7.73
N SER A 21 -24.74 -75.87 7.42
CA SER A 21 -24.42 -76.67 6.26
C SER A 21 -24.65 -78.11 6.65
N ASP A 22 -25.60 -78.78 5.93
CA ASP A 22 -25.86 -80.23 6.03
C ASP A 22 -24.90 -80.96 5.08
N ALA A 23 -23.83 -81.57 5.63
CA ALA A 23 -22.85 -82.30 4.86
C ALA A 23 -23.39 -83.51 4.15
N THR A 24 -24.53 -84.02 4.57
CA THR A 24 -25.19 -85.23 3.94
C THR A 24 -25.92 -84.86 2.63
N LYS A 25 -26.60 -83.71 2.64
CA LYS A 25 -27.37 -83.22 1.50
C LYS A 25 -26.65 -82.18 0.65
N GLY A 26 -25.57 -81.62 1.19
CA GLY A 26 -24.82 -80.59 0.50
C GLY A 26 -25.55 -79.25 0.41
N ASN A 27 -26.59 -79.03 1.17
CA ASN A 27 -27.34 -77.76 1.20
C ASN A 27 -27.08 -77.00 2.49
N ILE A 28 -27.48 -75.74 2.49
CA ILE A 28 -27.37 -74.88 3.65
C ILE A 28 -28.75 -74.50 4.15
N ASN A 29 -29.03 -74.89 5.36
CA ASN A 29 -30.32 -74.65 6.03
C ASN A 29 -30.21 -73.33 6.83
N VAL A 30 -31.31 -72.58 6.86
CA VAL A 30 -31.46 -71.45 7.74
C VAL A 30 -32.40 -71.82 8.89
N TYR A 31 -31.88 -71.65 10.10
CA TYR A 31 -32.62 -71.77 11.33
C TYR A 31 -32.97 -70.37 11.84
N VAL A 32 -34.25 -70.17 12.12
CA VAL A 32 -34.72 -68.82 12.55
C VAL A 32 -35.33 -68.97 13.95
N GLY A 33 -34.85 -68.07 14.86
CA GLY A 33 -35.39 -68.03 16.21
C GLY A 33 -36.83 -67.48 16.34
N PRO A 34 -37.57 -67.77 17.43
CA PRO A 34 -37.15 -68.63 18.55
C PRO A 34 -37.14 -70.09 18.14
N HIS A 35 -35.99 -70.71 18.27
CA HIS A 35 -35.84 -72.12 17.89
C HIS A 35 -34.80 -72.84 18.77
N LYS A 36 -35.05 -74.03 19.14
CA LYS A 36 -34.16 -74.96 19.84
C LYS A 36 -34.05 -76.28 19.16
N THR A 37 -32.83 -76.61 18.76
CA THR A 37 -32.58 -77.95 18.17
C THR A 37 -31.18 -78.43 18.48
N SER A 38 -30.97 -79.78 18.44
CA SER A 38 -29.61 -80.32 18.51
C SER A 38 -29.13 -80.65 17.10
N LEU A 39 -27.99 -80.21 16.72
CA LEU A 39 -27.38 -80.38 15.40
C LEU A 39 -26.88 -81.88 15.26
N ALA A 40 -27.05 -82.47 14.08
CA ALA A 40 -26.49 -83.77 13.76
C ALA A 40 -24.94 -83.70 13.64
N ASP A 41 -24.27 -84.84 13.67
CA ASP A 41 -22.80 -84.87 13.50
C ASP A 41 -22.29 -84.34 12.14
N THR A 42 -23.20 -84.44 11.16
CA THR A 42 -22.96 -83.95 9.79
C THR A 42 -23.26 -82.47 9.59
N ASP A 43 -23.86 -81.85 10.59
CA ASP A 43 -24.27 -80.45 10.52
C ASP A 43 -23.11 -79.49 10.97
N GLN A 44 -22.74 -78.57 10.15
CA GLN A 44 -21.73 -77.59 10.46
C GLN A 44 -22.29 -76.14 10.46
N PRO A 45 -22.21 -75.41 11.57
CA PRO A 45 -22.57 -74.04 11.59
C PRO A 45 -21.62 -73.25 10.65
N VAL A 46 -22.19 -72.42 9.79
CA VAL A 46 -21.45 -71.64 8.79
C VAL A 46 -21.83 -70.18 8.81
N LEU A 47 -20.90 -69.34 8.49
CA LEU A 47 -21.12 -67.93 8.30
C LEU A 47 -20.85 -67.54 6.83
N PHE A 48 -21.74 -66.75 6.23
CA PHE A 48 -21.58 -66.28 4.88
C PHE A 48 -20.66 -65.09 4.88
N SER A 49 -19.48 -65.17 4.25
CA SER A 49 -18.56 -64.06 4.08
C SER A 49 -18.95 -63.24 2.86
N THR A 50 -19.34 -61.98 3.08
CA THR A 50 -19.72 -61.04 2.02
C THR A 50 -18.54 -60.67 1.12
N SER A 51 -17.30 -60.74 1.61
CA SER A 51 -16.11 -60.45 0.84
C SER A 51 -15.70 -61.58 -0.10
N SER A 52 -15.59 -62.80 0.42
CA SER A 52 -15.24 -64.00 -0.37
C SER A 52 -16.41 -64.66 -1.08
N LYS A 53 -17.66 -64.28 -0.76
CA LYS A 53 -18.90 -64.86 -1.26
C LYS A 53 -19.02 -66.42 -1.02
N ARG A 54 -18.41 -66.87 0.07
CA ARG A 54 -18.36 -68.28 0.45
C ARG A 54 -18.83 -68.44 1.89
N PHE A 55 -19.31 -69.62 2.18
CA PHE A 55 -19.63 -70.06 3.54
C PHE A 55 -18.35 -70.58 4.21
N THR A 56 -18.06 -70.08 5.38
CA THR A 56 -16.94 -70.56 6.19
C THR A 56 -17.42 -71.19 7.47
N PRO A 57 -16.95 -72.38 7.82
CA PRO A 57 -17.31 -73.03 9.09
C PRO A 57 -16.89 -72.16 10.27
N LYS A 58 -17.78 -72.04 11.23
CA LYS A 58 -17.55 -71.25 12.46
C LYS A 58 -18.05 -72.03 13.68
N MET A 59 -17.63 -71.63 14.86
CA MET A 59 -18.20 -72.12 16.10
C MET A 59 -19.65 -71.64 16.19
N LEU A 60 -20.52 -72.50 16.87
CA LEU A 60 -21.96 -72.27 16.96
C LEU A 60 -22.30 -70.86 17.43
N LYS A 61 -21.62 -70.36 18.47
CA LYS A 61 -21.83 -69.06 19.01
C LYS A 61 -21.45 -67.93 18.01
N GLU A 62 -20.48 -68.18 17.16
CA GLU A 62 -20.03 -67.19 16.14
C GLU A 62 -20.90 -67.26 14.88
N ALA A 63 -21.59 -68.33 14.66
CA ALA A 63 -22.46 -68.53 13.50
C ALA A 63 -23.87 -67.93 13.68
N VAL A 64 -24.24 -67.63 14.93
CA VAL A 64 -25.55 -67.00 15.23
C VAL A 64 -25.46 -65.53 14.80
N GLN A 65 -26.41 -65.11 14.00
CA GLN A 65 -26.56 -63.78 13.48
C GLN A 65 -27.90 -63.20 13.94
N THR A 66 -27.89 -61.86 14.10
CA THR A 66 -29.14 -61.13 14.37
C THR A 66 -29.85 -60.77 13.07
N PHE A 67 -31.17 -60.62 13.15
CA PHE A 67 -31.97 -60.19 12.02
C PHE A 67 -31.42 -58.84 11.46
N GLN A 68 -31.66 -58.60 10.17
CA GLN A 68 -31.44 -57.32 9.57
C GLN A 68 -32.60 -56.41 9.99
N ILE A 69 -32.28 -55.42 10.78
CA ILE A 69 -33.25 -54.48 11.35
C ILE A 69 -33.02 -53.09 10.73
N ALA A 70 -34.01 -52.58 10.04
CA ALA A 70 -34.07 -51.20 9.66
C ALA A 70 -35.20 -50.52 10.44
N PRO A 71 -34.85 -49.57 11.35
CA PRO A 71 -35.86 -48.75 12.03
C PRO A 71 -36.60 -47.83 11.07
N GLU A 72 -37.63 -47.17 11.55
CA GLU A 72 -38.28 -46.10 10.81
C GLU A 72 -37.27 -45.06 10.33
N GLY A 73 -37.38 -44.65 9.07
CA GLY A 73 -36.45 -43.76 8.45
C GLY A 73 -35.13 -44.40 7.99
N TRP A 74 -34.99 -45.71 8.09
CA TRP A 74 -33.85 -46.47 7.53
C TRP A 74 -34.35 -47.39 6.43
N TYR A 75 -33.48 -47.95 5.61
CA TYR A 75 -33.82 -48.96 4.61
C TYR A 75 -32.72 -50.01 4.48
N VAL A 76 -33.13 -51.18 4.03
CA VAL A 76 -32.21 -52.26 3.74
C VAL A 76 -32.00 -52.37 2.24
N ILE A 77 -30.75 -52.37 1.82
CA ILE A 77 -30.37 -52.77 0.46
C ILE A 77 -30.10 -54.27 0.49
N LEU A 78 -31.04 -55.01 -0.04
CA LEU A 78 -30.94 -56.47 -0.12
C LEU A 78 -30.47 -56.90 -1.51
N LYS A 79 -29.34 -57.60 -1.59
CA LYS A 79 -28.86 -58.26 -2.79
C LYS A 79 -29.22 -59.75 -2.79
N ASN A 80 -29.49 -60.26 -3.98
CA ASN A 80 -29.93 -61.61 -4.21
C ASN A 80 -31.26 -61.95 -3.44
N PRO A 81 -32.34 -61.15 -3.65
CA PRO A 81 -33.61 -61.47 -3.03
C PRO A 81 -34.10 -62.86 -3.44
N GLY A 82 -34.99 -63.46 -2.66
CA GLY A 82 -35.68 -64.70 -3.05
C GLY A 82 -36.55 -64.45 -4.29
N ASN A 83 -36.88 -65.52 -5.03
CA ASN A 83 -37.68 -65.40 -6.25
C ASN A 83 -39.08 -64.80 -6.00
N ASP A 84 -39.67 -65.04 -4.86
CA ASP A 84 -41.01 -64.54 -4.46
C ASP A 84 -40.88 -63.31 -3.53
N ASP A 85 -39.65 -62.67 -3.44
CA ASP A 85 -39.31 -61.59 -2.49
C ASP A 85 -39.58 -61.97 -1.00
N THR A 86 -39.74 -63.32 -0.71
CA THR A 86 -39.98 -63.82 0.62
C THR A 86 -38.74 -63.98 1.45
N GLN A 87 -38.91 -63.91 2.76
CA GLN A 87 -37.83 -64.10 3.73
C GLN A 87 -38.09 -65.34 4.57
N PRO A 88 -37.08 -65.97 5.21
CA PRO A 88 -37.27 -67.10 6.07
C PRO A 88 -38.27 -66.79 7.19
N GLN A 89 -39.18 -67.73 7.49
CA GLN A 89 -40.20 -67.50 8.51
C GLN A 89 -39.66 -67.72 9.93
N VAL A 90 -40.14 -66.90 10.85
CA VAL A 90 -39.80 -66.97 12.27
C VAL A 90 -40.16 -68.29 12.90
N GLY A 91 -39.23 -68.86 13.67
CA GLY A 91 -39.49 -70.18 14.35
C GLY A 91 -39.40 -71.41 13.47
N THR A 92 -38.92 -71.25 12.23
CA THR A 92 -38.91 -72.44 11.27
C THR A 92 -37.46 -72.71 10.83
N VAL A 93 -37.31 -73.88 10.21
CA VAL A 93 -36.10 -74.30 9.49
C VAL A 93 -36.44 -74.33 8.01
N SER A 94 -35.73 -73.60 7.22
CA SER A 94 -35.99 -73.51 5.80
C SER A 94 -34.72 -73.83 4.99
N ASN A 95 -34.87 -74.43 3.84
CA ASN A 95 -33.80 -74.77 2.94
C ASN A 95 -34.19 -74.50 1.48
N LEU A 96 -33.18 -74.48 0.57
CA LEU A 96 -33.41 -74.50 -0.88
C LEU A 96 -34.33 -73.36 -1.39
N HIS A 97 -34.06 -72.13 -0.97
CA HIS A 97 -34.75 -71.02 -1.57
C HIS A 97 -33.94 -70.55 -2.79
N GLU A 98 -34.64 -70.35 -3.90
CA GLU A 98 -34.03 -69.82 -5.12
C GLU A 98 -33.87 -68.35 -5.02
N LEU A 99 -32.59 -67.85 -5.23
CA LEU A 99 -32.22 -66.46 -5.18
C LEU A 99 -32.12 -65.87 -6.57
N ASN A 100 -32.60 -64.65 -6.72
CA ASN A 100 -32.38 -63.82 -7.90
C ASN A 100 -30.98 -63.22 -7.83
N ILE A 101 -29.99 -64.00 -8.24
CA ILE A 101 -28.56 -63.59 -8.16
C ILE A 101 -28.31 -62.35 -8.99
N GLY A 102 -27.70 -61.34 -8.37
CA GLY A 102 -27.38 -60.08 -9.01
C GLY A 102 -28.44 -58.98 -8.89
N ARG A 103 -29.70 -59.38 -8.56
CA ARG A 103 -30.77 -58.38 -8.29
C ARG A 103 -30.54 -57.67 -6.97
N LYS A 104 -30.93 -56.42 -6.88
CA LYS A 104 -30.96 -55.60 -5.67
C LYS A 104 -32.39 -55.13 -5.42
N VAL A 105 -32.81 -55.10 -4.16
CA VAL A 105 -34.10 -54.56 -3.73
C VAL A 105 -33.84 -53.60 -2.57
N ASN A 106 -34.51 -52.46 -2.56
CA ASN A 106 -34.48 -51.52 -1.46
C ASN A 106 -35.77 -51.70 -0.63
N ILE A 107 -35.63 -52.03 0.64
CA ILE A 107 -36.76 -52.28 1.53
C ILE A 107 -36.80 -51.18 2.59
N PRO A 108 -37.76 -50.25 2.56
CA PRO A 108 -37.91 -49.24 3.58
C PRO A 108 -38.31 -49.82 4.94
N GLY A 109 -37.81 -49.24 6.03
CA GLY A 109 -38.18 -49.55 7.39
C GLY A 109 -39.57 -48.98 7.79
N PRO A 110 -40.17 -49.43 8.88
CA PRO A 110 -39.58 -50.35 9.84
C PRO A 110 -39.73 -51.84 9.38
N VAL A 111 -38.56 -52.49 9.32
CA VAL A 111 -38.55 -53.96 8.93
C VAL A 111 -37.50 -54.69 9.74
N SER A 112 -37.79 -55.93 10.01
CA SER A 112 -36.89 -56.87 10.68
C SER A 112 -37.08 -58.28 10.10
N PHE A 113 -35.99 -58.83 9.52
CA PHE A 113 -36.08 -60.14 8.89
C PHE A 113 -34.76 -60.91 8.88
N PRO A 114 -34.73 -62.19 8.88
CA PRO A 114 -33.55 -63.02 8.67
C PRO A 114 -33.23 -63.16 7.19
N LEU A 115 -31.98 -63.51 6.86
CA LEU A 115 -31.50 -63.65 5.49
C LEU A 115 -31.54 -65.08 5.01
N TRP A 116 -31.81 -65.29 3.71
CA TRP A 116 -31.55 -66.56 3.04
C TRP A 116 -30.02 -66.79 2.87
N PRO A 117 -29.60 -68.06 2.84
CA PRO A 117 -28.19 -68.36 2.56
C PRO A 117 -27.75 -67.79 1.21
N GLY A 118 -26.71 -66.92 1.21
CA GLY A 118 -26.26 -66.26 -0.01
C GLY A 118 -26.84 -64.90 -0.25
N GLN A 119 -27.78 -64.44 0.54
CA GLN A 119 -28.20 -63.01 0.53
C GLN A 119 -27.20 -62.15 1.21
N MET A 120 -27.08 -60.94 0.72
CA MET A 120 -26.27 -59.86 1.33
C MET A 120 -27.15 -58.66 1.57
N SER A 121 -27.01 -58.08 2.75
CA SER A 121 -27.77 -56.89 3.13
C SER A 121 -26.85 -55.78 3.61
N ARG A 122 -27.32 -54.58 3.43
CA ARG A 122 -26.73 -53.40 4.00
C ARG A 122 -27.83 -52.49 4.51
N VAL A 123 -27.80 -52.17 5.78
CA VAL A 123 -28.73 -51.22 6.39
C VAL A 123 -28.17 -49.82 6.20
N VAL A 124 -28.96 -48.92 5.65
CA VAL A 124 -28.59 -47.56 5.34
C VAL A 124 -29.62 -46.62 5.95
N GLN A 125 -29.15 -45.55 6.55
CA GLN A 125 -30.02 -44.49 7.05
C GLN A 125 -30.66 -43.75 5.87
N GLY A 126 -31.94 -43.43 5.95
CA GLY A 126 -32.60 -42.58 4.99
C GLY A 126 -31.92 -41.18 4.95
N HIS A 127 -31.98 -40.59 3.81
CA HIS A 127 -31.21 -39.39 3.54
C HIS A 127 -32.00 -38.14 3.87
N HIS A 128 -31.61 -37.44 4.95
CA HIS A 128 -32.15 -36.14 5.30
C HIS A 128 -31.44 -35.05 4.49
N LEU A 129 -32.21 -34.16 3.89
CA LEU A 129 -31.72 -33.06 3.07
C LEU A 129 -32.15 -31.71 3.64
N ARG A 130 -31.21 -30.84 3.77
CA ARG A 130 -31.48 -29.41 3.97
C ARG A 130 -31.67 -28.74 2.62
N SER A 131 -32.31 -27.59 2.58
CA SER A 131 -32.56 -26.83 1.34
C SER A 131 -31.32 -26.54 0.50
N ASN A 132 -30.13 -26.53 1.13
CA ASN A 132 -28.85 -26.34 0.46
C ASN A 132 -28.05 -27.63 0.25
N GLN A 133 -28.72 -28.77 0.25
CA GLN A 133 -28.10 -30.08 0.06
C GLN A 133 -28.80 -30.82 -1.10
N TYR A 134 -28.14 -31.79 -1.65
CA TYR A 134 -28.66 -32.62 -2.72
C TYR A 134 -28.07 -34.05 -2.65
N LEU A 135 -28.75 -34.96 -3.30
CA LEU A 135 -28.29 -36.32 -3.56
C LEU A 135 -28.13 -36.56 -5.05
N VAL A 136 -27.21 -37.43 -5.39
CA VAL A 136 -27.13 -37.99 -6.74
C VAL A 136 -27.56 -39.47 -6.66
N ALA A 137 -28.60 -39.80 -7.37
CA ALA A 137 -29.08 -41.14 -7.51
C ALA A 137 -28.81 -41.68 -8.90
N ARG A 138 -28.54 -42.96 -9.01
CA ARG A 138 -28.27 -43.66 -10.28
C ARG A 138 -29.30 -44.75 -10.52
N VAL A 139 -29.81 -44.80 -11.73
CA VAL A 139 -30.69 -45.87 -12.17
C VAL A 139 -29.83 -47.09 -12.50
N TYR A 140 -29.98 -48.18 -11.75
CA TYR A 140 -29.29 -49.44 -12.03
C TYR A 140 -30.17 -50.47 -12.68
N ASP A 141 -31.50 -50.36 -12.55
CA ASP A 141 -32.50 -51.21 -13.20
C ASP A 141 -33.69 -50.35 -13.61
N VAL A 142 -33.90 -50.21 -14.90
CA VAL A 142 -34.90 -49.30 -15.50
C VAL A 142 -36.31 -49.82 -15.24
N ASP A 143 -36.53 -51.13 -15.40
CA ASP A 143 -37.88 -51.71 -15.29
C ASP A 143 -38.35 -51.74 -13.81
N SER A 144 -37.44 -52.08 -12.92
CA SER A 144 -37.70 -52.00 -11.49
C SER A 144 -37.91 -50.55 -11.04
N ALA A 145 -37.13 -49.62 -11.56
CA ALA A 145 -37.26 -48.20 -11.23
C ALA A 145 -38.60 -47.60 -11.69
N ARG A 146 -39.07 -47.97 -12.88
CA ARG A 146 -40.41 -47.59 -13.37
C ARG A 146 -41.55 -48.19 -12.58
N LYS A 147 -41.45 -49.46 -12.25
CA LYS A 147 -42.50 -50.21 -11.51
C LYS A 147 -42.64 -49.68 -10.09
N ASN A 148 -41.52 -49.42 -9.42
CA ASN A 148 -41.47 -49.07 -8.00
C ASN A 148 -41.24 -47.53 -7.79
N TRP A 149 -41.47 -46.73 -8.82
CA TRP A 149 -41.23 -45.26 -8.74
C TRP A 149 -42.03 -44.60 -7.61
N GLU A 150 -43.25 -45.03 -7.42
CA GLU A 150 -44.17 -44.53 -6.40
C GLU A 150 -43.85 -45.05 -4.98
N GLU A 151 -43.03 -46.10 -4.86
CA GLU A 151 -42.60 -46.68 -3.57
C GLU A 151 -41.47 -45.87 -2.91
N ALA A 152 -40.97 -44.85 -3.58
CA ALA A 152 -40.01 -43.96 -3.00
C ALA A 152 -40.59 -43.27 -1.76
N VAL A 153 -39.94 -43.40 -0.62
CA VAL A 153 -40.31 -42.63 0.58
C VAL A 153 -39.78 -41.23 0.47
N ILE A 154 -40.68 -40.30 0.23
CA ILE A 154 -40.35 -38.88 0.02
C ILE A 154 -41.16 -38.02 0.99
N THR A 155 -40.49 -37.24 1.80
CA THR A 155 -41.11 -36.17 2.58
C THR A 155 -40.85 -34.84 1.86
N PRO A 156 -41.88 -34.15 1.33
CA PRO A 156 -41.69 -32.85 0.69
C PRO A 156 -41.16 -31.84 1.68
N GLN A 157 -40.39 -30.89 1.20
CA GLN A 157 -39.93 -29.76 2.02
C GLN A 157 -41.14 -28.89 2.34
N THR A 158 -41.59 -28.85 3.59
CA THR A 158 -42.63 -27.93 4.05
C THR A 158 -42.03 -26.50 4.08
N ASP A 159 -42.68 -25.60 3.35
CA ASP A 159 -42.24 -24.22 3.17
C ASP A 159 -42.02 -23.50 4.50
N GLY A 160 -40.74 -23.19 4.78
CA GLY A 160 -40.39 -22.02 5.57
C GLY A 160 -40.73 -20.75 4.77
N PRO A 161 -40.74 -19.56 5.35
CA PRO A 161 -41.24 -18.33 4.73
C PRO A 161 -40.66 -18.13 3.35
N THR A 162 -41.55 -18.05 2.38
CA THR A 162 -41.29 -17.93 0.94
C THR A 162 -40.57 -16.66 0.61
N ASP A 163 -39.26 -16.70 0.72
CA ASP A 163 -38.40 -15.70 0.06
C ASP A 163 -38.31 -16.13 -1.41
N LYS A 164 -39.04 -15.44 -2.27
CA LYS A 164 -39.08 -15.65 -3.74
C LYS A 164 -37.73 -15.34 -4.37
N ARG A 165 -36.66 -16.01 -4.00
CA ARG A 165 -35.40 -16.00 -4.69
C ARG A 165 -35.53 -16.82 -5.95
N LYS A 166 -35.33 -16.21 -7.10
CA LYS A 166 -35.37 -16.87 -8.41
C LYS A 166 -34.41 -18.06 -8.40
N ILE A 167 -35.00 -19.25 -8.19
CA ILE A 167 -34.32 -20.53 -8.35
C ILE A 167 -34.16 -20.72 -9.86
N LYS A 168 -32.95 -20.47 -10.37
CA LYS A 168 -32.62 -20.87 -11.73
C LYS A 168 -32.36 -22.36 -11.72
N SER A 169 -33.40 -23.16 -11.93
CA SER A 169 -33.30 -24.59 -12.15
C SER A 169 -33.32 -24.86 -13.64
N SER A 170 -32.33 -25.59 -14.11
CA SER A 170 -32.46 -26.35 -15.37
C SER A 170 -33.39 -27.51 -15.10
N ASP A 171 -34.60 -27.45 -15.56
CA ASP A 171 -35.75 -28.27 -15.14
C ASP A 171 -35.75 -29.76 -15.55
N GLU A 172 -34.68 -30.30 -16.13
CA GLU A 172 -34.75 -31.60 -16.80
C GLU A 172 -34.40 -32.82 -15.95
N ALA A 173 -33.97 -32.69 -14.67
CA ALA A 173 -33.55 -33.85 -13.88
C ALA A 173 -33.95 -33.82 -12.39
N ALA A 174 -34.92 -33.02 -12.01
CA ALA A 174 -35.39 -32.94 -10.63
C ALA A 174 -36.55 -33.93 -10.39
N VAL A 175 -36.40 -34.83 -9.39
CA VAL A 175 -37.47 -35.67 -8.90
C VAL A 175 -38.38 -34.83 -8.01
N LYS A 176 -39.60 -34.53 -8.47
CA LYS A 176 -40.62 -33.84 -7.68
C LYS A 176 -41.50 -34.90 -7.00
N PRO A 177 -41.92 -34.71 -5.72
CA PRO A 177 -42.86 -35.60 -5.04
C PRO A 177 -44.15 -35.74 -5.86
N GLY A 178 -44.55 -36.96 -6.14
CA GLY A 178 -45.78 -37.23 -6.89
C GLY A 178 -45.70 -37.00 -8.41
N ALA A 179 -44.53 -36.77 -8.98
CA ALA A 179 -44.36 -36.69 -10.42
C ALA A 179 -44.45 -38.09 -11.06
N LYS A 180 -45.09 -38.18 -12.24
CA LYS A 180 -45.06 -39.39 -13.06
C LYS A 180 -43.61 -39.81 -13.36
N PRO A 181 -43.37 -41.15 -13.50
CA PRO A 181 -42.01 -41.61 -13.84
C PRO A 181 -41.52 -40.91 -15.10
N LEU A 182 -40.29 -40.43 -15.07
CA LEU A 182 -39.64 -39.79 -16.23
C LEU A 182 -39.68 -40.76 -17.42
N GLN A 183 -40.23 -40.35 -18.53
CA GLN A 183 -40.35 -41.18 -19.73
C GLN A 183 -38.98 -41.63 -20.26
N ASP A 184 -37.90 -40.93 -19.95
CA ASP A 184 -36.53 -41.14 -20.45
C ASP A 184 -35.62 -41.80 -19.41
N LEU A 185 -36.09 -42.71 -18.56
CA LEU A 185 -35.21 -43.46 -17.68
C LEU A 185 -34.37 -44.44 -18.53
N THR A 186 -33.07 -44.29 -18.47
CA THR A 186 -32.09 -45.19 -19.08
C THR A 186 -31.17 -45.77 -18.00
N MET A 187 -30.60 -46.92 -18.23
CA MET A 187 -29.66 -47.56 -17.32
C MET A 187 -28.43 -46.67 -17.17
N GLY A 188 -27.98 -46.45 -15.94
CA GLY A 188 -26.86 -45.54 -15.63
C GLY A 188 -27.21 -44.05 -15.53
N LYS A 189 -28.43 -43.63 -15.89
CA LYS A 189 -28.86 -42.23 -15.78
C LYS A 189 -28.74 -41.74 -14.36
N LEU A 190 -28.11 -40.56 -14.21
CA LEU A 190 -27.97 -39.90 -12.93
C LEU A 190 -29.13 -38.92 -12.71
N LEU A 191 -29.69 -38.94 -11.52
CA LEU A 191 -30.77 -38.05 -11.08
C LEU A 191 -30.30 -37.22 -9.92
N VAL A 192 -30.61 -35.92 -9.93
CA VAL A 192 -30.32 -35.03 -8.82
C VAL A 192 -31.57 -34.77 -8.01
N ILE A 193 -31.54 -35.16 -6.74
CA ILE A 193 -32.62 -34.93 -5.78
C ILE A 193 -32.22 -33.75 -4.92
N LYS A 194 -32.98 -32.68 -5.04
CA LYS A 194 -32.66 -31.41 -4.37
C LYS A 194 -33.36 -31.32 -3.02
N GLY A 195 -32.67 -30.83 -2.01
CA GLY A 195 -33.22 -30.54 -0.69
C GLY A 195 -34.22 -29.38 -0.68
N THR A 196 -34.32 -28.61 -1.77
CA THR A 196 -35.42 -27.65 -1.96
C THR A 196 -36.77 -28.33 -2.21
N ASP A 197 -36.75 -29.51 -2.78
CA ASP A 197 -37.96 -30.25 -3.18
C ASP A 197 -38.32 -31.35 -2.18
N VAL A 198 -37.29 -31.96 -1.56
CA VAL A 198 -37.41 -33.14 -0.71
C VAL A 198 -36.56 -32.94 0.57
N SER A 199 -37.21 -33.13 1.74
CA SER A 199 -36.52 -33.05 3.04
C SER A 199 -35.98 -34.41 3.52
N PHE A 200 -36.62 -35.49 3.05
CA PHE A 200 -36.22 -36.86 3.39
C PHE A 200 -36.43 -37.78 2.19
N TYR A 201 -35.47 -38.65 1.91
CA TYR A 201 -35.51 -39.53 0.75
C TYR A 201 -35.00 -40.93 1.05
N ILE A 202 -35.77 -41.93 0.68
CA ILE A 202 -35.34 -43.34 0.56
C ILE A 202 -35.55 -43.76 -0.89
N PRO A 203 -34.51 -44.29 -1.58
CA PRO A 203 -34.62 -44.68 -2.98
C PRO A 203 -35.49 -45.92 -3.15
N PRO A 204 -36.38 -45.95 -4.18
CA PRO A 204 -37.12 -47.14 -4.52
C PRO A 204 -36.20 -48.20 -5.13
N THR A 205 -36.68 -49.42 -5.25
CA THR A 205 -35.96 -50.49 -5.97
C THR A 205 -35.72 -50.08 -7.42
N GLY A 206 -34.51 -50.30 -7.94
CA GLY A 206 -34.06 -49.84 -9.26
C GLY A 206 -33.22 -48.58 -9.25
N ILE A 207 -33.22 -47.87 -8.11
CA ILE A 207 -32.43 -46.64 -7.92
C ILE A 207 -31.51 -46.82 -6.73
N GLU A 208 -30.25 -46.41 -6.88
CA GLU A 208 -29.26 -46.32 -5.78
C GLU A 208 -28.73 -44.95 -5.60
N VAL A 209 -28.49 -44.52 -4.36
CA VAL A 209 -27.83 -43.26 -4.07
C VAL A 209 -26.31 -43.40 -4.17
N VAL A 210 -25.68 -42.53 -4.92
CA VAL A 210 -24.24 -42.58 -5.20
C VAL A 210 -23.46 -41.86 -4.08
N LEU A 211 -22.44 -42.55 -3.54
CA LEU A 211 -21.53 -41.99 -2.55
C LEU A 211 -20.71 -40.82 -3.12
N GLU A 212 -20.41 -39.83 -2.29
CA GLU A 212 -19.47 -38.76 -2.61
C GLU A 212 -18.04 -39.26 -2.26
N GLY A 213 -17.26 -39.63 -3.29
CA GLY A 213 -15.87 -40.08 -3.13
C GLY A 213 -15.71 -41.54 -2.70
N THR A 214 -14.46 -41.96 -2.55
CA THR A 214 -14.09 -43.35 -2.17
C THR A 214 -13.81 -43.52 -0.67
N THR A 215 -13.58 -42.42 0.06
CA THR A 215 -13.13 -42.46 1.47
C THR A 215 -14.21 -42.12 2.48
N ASP A 216 -15.17 -41.25 2.12
CA ASP A 216 -16.25 -40.88 3.04
C ASP A 216 -17.56 -41.56 2.66
N ASN A 217 -18.15 -42.30 3.58
CA ASN A 217 -19.47 -42.92 3.41
C ASN A 217 -20.60 -41.86 3.42
N THR A 218 -20.38 -40.70 2.83
CA THR A 218 -21.38 -39.64 2.77
C THR A 218 -22.16 -39.70 1.48
N TYR A 219 -23.48 -39.71 1.56
CA TYR A 219 -24.37 -39.68 0.42
C TYR A 219 -24.85 -38.28 0.08
N VAL A 220 -24.96 -37.44 1.12
CA VAL A 220 -25.51 -36.09 1.02
C VAL A 220 -24.41 -35.11 0.61
N ARG A 221 -24.68 -34.41 -0.47
CA ARG A 221 -23.74 -33.43 -1.03
C ARG A 221 -24.21 -31.99 -0.75
N GLY A 222 -23.28 -31.08 -0.56
CA GLY A 222 -23.60 -29.64 -0.34
C GLY A 222 -23.76 -28.91 -1.66
N ALA A 223 -24.88 -28.23 -1.84
CA ALA A 223 -25.07 -27.22 -2.87
C ALA A 223 -24.34 -25.93 -2.46
N VAL A 224 -24.09 -25.07 -3.41
CA VAL A 224 -23.44 -23.80 -3.15
C VAL A 224 -24.49 -22.69 -3.10
N THR A 225 -24.64 -22.09 -1.92
CA THR A 225 -25.45 -20.87 -1.75
C THR A 225 -24.59 -19.69 -2.03
N LEU A 226 -24.96 -18.90 -3.03
CA LEU A 226 -24.25 -17.72 -3.47
C LEU A 226 -24.92 -16.45 -2.97
N GLU A 227 -24.14 -15.52 -2.48
CA GLU A 227 -24.57 -14.17 -2.18
C GLU A 227 -24.51 -13.27 -3.43
N ARG A 228 -24.95 -12.02 -3.32
CA ARG A 228 -25.07 -11.12 -4.49
C ARG A 228 -23.78 -10.92 -5.28
N LEU A 229 -22.64 -10.91 -4.59
CA LEU A 229 -21.32 -10.70 -5.20
C LEU A 229 -20.55 -11.99 -5.41
N GLU A 230 -21.17 -13.13 -5.13
CA GLU A 230 -20.54 -14.43 -5.30
C GLU A 230 -20.99 -15.10 -6.60
N TYR A 231 -20.13 -15.94 -7.11
CA TYR A 231 -20.42 -16.82 -8.23
C TYR A 231 -19.74 -18.18 -8.01
N CYS A 232 -20.20 -19.19 -8.68
CA CYS A 232 -19.52 -20.48 -8.75
C CYS A 232 -19.30 -20.90 -10.20
N ILE A 233 -18.37 -21.80 -10.39
CA ILE A 233 -18.02 -22.36 -11.69
C ILE A 233 -18.29 -23.87 -11.62
N LEU A 234 -19.11 -24.34 -12.51
CA LEU A 234 -19.37 -25.75 -12.72
C LEU A 234 -18.64 -26.20 -13.99
N ILE A 235 -18.08 -27.39 -13.95
CA ILE A 235 -17.36 -27.99 -15.07
C ILE A 235 -18.01 -29.33 -15.35
N ASP A 236 -18.42 -29.55 -16.59
CA ASP A 236 -18.92 -30.85 -17.06
C ASP A 236 -17.76 -31.80 -17.44
N GLU A 237 -18.10 -32.99 -17.86
CA GLU A 237 -17.15 -34.03 -18.28
C GLU A 237 -16.40 -33.66 -19.57
N ASP A 238 -17.02 -32.84 -20.42
CA ASP A 238 -16.44 -32.36 -21.68
C ASP A 238 -15.52 -31.15 -21.46
N GLY A 239 -15.42 -30.61 -20.23
CA GLY A 239 -14.61 -29.48 -19.86
C GLY A 239 -15.26 -28.10 -20.05
N ASN A 240 -16.54 -28.06 -20.50
CA ASN A 240 -17.28 -26.82 -20.62
C ASN A 240 -17.52 -26.23 -19.23
N LYS A 241 -17.50 -24.92 -19.12
CA LYS A 241 -17.67 -24.22 -17.85
C LYS A 241 -19.00 -23.47 -17.84
N ARG A 242 -19.77 -23.66 -16.80
CA ARG A 242 -20.98 -22.90 -16.52
C ARG A 242 -20.75 -21.98 -15.31
N PHE A 243 -21.02 -20.71 -15.51
CA PHE A 243 -20.87 -19.67 -14.48
C PHE A 243 -22.25 -19.30 -13.93
N GLU A 244 -22.47 -19.56 -12.65
CA GLU A 244 -23.70 -19.18 -11.97
C GLU A 244 -23.46 -18.05 -10.97
N ARG A 245 -24.32 -17.02 -11.01
CA ARG A 245 -24.20 -15.79 -10.21
C ARG A 245 -25.22 -15.75 -9.08
N GLY A 246 -24.83 -15.26 -7.95
CA GLY A 246 -25.73 -14.98 -6.84
C GLY A 246 -26.64 -13.75 -7.03
N PRO A 247 -27.71 -13.62 -6.24
CA PRO A 247 -28.08 -14.55 -5.16
C PRO A 247 -28.80 -15.78 -5.70
N ALA A 248 -28.30 -16.97 -5.40
CA ALA A 248 -28.89 -18.23 -5.82
C ALA A 248 -28.38 -19.42 -4.99
N VAL A 249 -29.14 -20.49 -4.91
CA VAL A 249 -28.63 -21.78 -4.49
C VAL A 249 -28.38 -22.59 -5.76
N VAL A 250 -27.17 -23.01 -5.96
CA VAL A 250 -26.74 -23.68 -7.19
C VAL A 250 -26.56 -25.16 -6.95
N PHE A 251 -27.26 -25.95 -7.75
CA PHE A 251 -27.14 -27.38 -7.81
C PHE A 251 -26.42 -27.76 -9.12
N PRO A 252 -25.45 -28.68 -9.06
CA PRO A 252 -24.82 -29.18 -10.28
C PRO A 252 -25.76 -30.06 -11.06
N LYS A 253 -25.64 -30.14 -12.37
CA LYS A 253 -26.22 -31.22 -13.17
C LYS A 253 -25.52 -32.54 -12.81
N PRO A 254 -26.09 -33.67 -13.16
CA PRO A 254 -25.54 -34.96 -12.75
C PRO A 254 -24.07 -35.20 -13.11
N THR A 255 -23.63 -34.67 -14.25
CA THR A 255 -22.28 -34.80 -14.80
C THR A 255 -21.37 -33.62 -14.42
N GLU A 256 -21.95 -32.55 -13.86
CA GLU A 256 -21.19 -31.36 -13.48
C GLU A 256 -20.55 -31.50 -12.09
N ARG A 257 -19.40 -30.87 -11.93
CA ARG A 257 -18.73 -30.72 -10.63
C ARG A 257 -18.38 -29.28 -10.38
N PHE A 258 -18.42 -28.83 -9.11
CA PHE A 258 -17.94 -27.51 -8.72
C PHE A 258 -16.44 -27.44 -8.85
N ARG A 259 -15.95 -26.35 -9.46
CA ARG A 259 -14.55 -26.02 -9.41
C ARG A 259 -14.18 -25.56 -8.00
N GLU A 260 -13.16 -26.17 -7.44
CA GLU A 260 -12.65 -25.82 -6.12
C GLU A 260 -11.37 -24.97 -6.23
N ARG A 261 -11.27 -23.98 -5.36
CA ARG A 261 -10.05 -23.18 -5.18
C ARG A 261 -9.55 -23.37 -3.75
N LYS A 262 -8.26 -23.62 -3.59
CA LYS A 262 -7.61 -23.62 -2.28
C LYS A 262 -7.34 -22.18 -1.84
N VAL A 263 -7.93 -21.76 -0.75
CA VAL A 263 -7.72 -20.44 -0.13
C VAL A 263 -7.32 -20.68 1.33
N LYS A 264 -6.12 -20.28 1.71
CA LYS A 264 -5.58 -20.44 3.09
C LYS A 264 -5.74 -21.88 3.66
N GLY A 265 -5.49 -22.89 2.84
CA GLY A 265 -5.62 -24.30 3.26
C GLY A 265 -7.05 -24.89 3.21
N SER A 266 -8.08 -24.08 3.11
CA SER A 266 -9.46 -24.49 2.93
C SER A 266 -9.85 -24.56 1.45
N ARG A 267 -10.65 -25.55 1.06
CA ARG A 267 -11.23 -25.65 -0.28
C ARG A 267 -12.52 -24.84 -0.31
N THR A 268 -12.62 -23.88 -1.20
CA THR A 268 -13.84 -23.12 -1.43
C THR A 268 -14.36 -23.36 -2.84
N ARG A 269 -15.68 -23.43 -2.98
CA ARG A 269 -16.42 -23.55 -4.24
C ARG A 269 -16.99 -22.22 -4.69
N LYS A 270 -16.82 -21.18 -3.86
CA LYS A 270 -17.32 -19.84 -4.10
C LYS A 270 -16.21 -18.93 -4.58
N PHE A 271 -16.52 -18.12 -5.54
CA PHE A 271 -15.67 -17.08 -6.08
C PHE A 271 -16.39 -15.74 -5.90
N ARG A 272 -15.64 -14.68 -5.69
CA ARG A 272 -16.19 -13.34 -5.56
C ARG A 272 -16.08 -12.59 -6.87
N ALA A 273 -17.14 -11.87 -7.24
CA ALA A 273 -17.11 -10.95 -8.36
C ALA A 273 -16.04 -9.86 -8.12
N ILE A 274 -15.49 -9.37 -9.19
CA ILE A 274 -14.52 -8.27 -9.12
C ILE A 274 -15.31 -6.97 -9.04
N GLU A 275 -15.19 -6.29 -7.91
CA GLU A 275 -15.75 -4.97 -7.71
C GLU A 275 -14.78 -3.94 -8.27
N LEU A 276 -15.28 -3.12 -9.15
CA LEU A 276 -14.52 -2.06 -9.80
C LEU A 276 -15.08 -0.71 -9.38
N ASN A 277 -14.20 0.20 -9.05
CA ASN A 277 -14.52 1.61 -8.92
C ASN A 277 -13.92 2.38 -10.11
N GLU A 278 -14.16 3.67 -10.20
CA GLU A 278 -13.66 4.51 -11.29
C GLU A 278 -12.12 4.53 -11.39
N GLN A 279 -11.45 4.07 -10.35
CA GLN A 279 -10.00 4.04 -10.23
C GLN A 279 -9.41 2.68 -10.60
N MET A 280 -10.25 1.74 -10.99
CA MET A 280 -9.85 0.35 -11.24
C MET A 280 -10.31 -0.08 -12.63
N GLY A 281 -9.51 -0.93 -13.24
CA GLY A 281 -9.83 -1.56 -14.50
C GLY A 281 -9.31 -2.98 -14.56
N ILE A 282 -9.94 -3.82 -15.34
CA ILE A 282 -9.50 -5.19 -15.64
C ILE A 282 -9.24 -5.33 -17.14
N TYR A 283 -8.16 -6.02 -17.45
CA TYR A 283 -7.77 -6.32 -18.81
C TYR A 283 -8.16 -7.75 -19.15
N ILE A 284 -8.91 -7.91 -20.24
CA ILE A 284 -9.52 -9.17 -20.62
C ILE A 284 -9.16 -9.48 -22.06
N LYS A 285 -8.78 -10.74 -22.32
CA LYS A 285 -8.66 -11.30 -23.67
C LYS A 285 -9.85 -12.21 -23.93
N VAL A 286 -10.46 -12.03 -25.07
CA VAL A 286 -11.58 -12.87 -25.53
C VAL A 286 -10.99 -14.17 -26.07
N ILE A 287 -11.44 -15.30 -25.56
CA ILE A 287 -10.98 -16.65 -25.95
C ILE A 287 -11.94 -17.39 -26.87
N ALA A 288 -13.19 -16.93 -26.93
CA ALA A 288 -14.21 -17.49 -27.85
C ALA A 288 -15.15 -16.39 -28.33
N ASP A 289 -15.65 -16.53 -29.54
CA ASP A 289 -16.56 -15.56 -30.15
C ASP A 289 -17.88 -15.46 -29.34
N TYR A 290 -18.30 -14.25 -29.05
CA TYR A 290 -19.59 -14.02 -28.38
C TYR A 290 -20.23 -12.69 -28.76
N ALA A 291 -21.55 -12.60 -28.59
CA ALA A 291 -22.27 -11.35 -28.76
C ALA A 291 -22.42 -10.60 -27.43
N GLY A 292 -22.15 -9.31 -27.45
CA GLY A 292 -22.33 -8.41 -26.31
C GLY A 292 -23.79 -8.33 -25.85
N LYS A 293 -24.02 -7.72 -24.68
CA LYS A 293 -25.38 -7.57 -24.11
C LYS A 293 -26.33 -6.82 -25.04
N ASP A 294 -25.83 -5.93 -25.86
CA ASP A 294 -26.61 -5.06 -26.73
C ASP A 294 -26.82 -5.65 -28.13
N ALA A 295 -26.50 -6.92 -28.36
CA ALA A 295 -26.59 -7.62 -29.64
C ALA A 295 -25.90 -6.92 -30.86
N LYS A 296 -25.43 -5.69 -30.69
CA LYS A 296 -24.76 -4.89 -31.73
C LYS A 296 -23.26 -5.11 -31.75
N THR A 297 -22.65 -5.40 -30.61
CA THR A 297 -21.21 -5.64 -30.48
C THR A 297 -20.92 -7.14 -30.52
N LYS A 298 -20.23 -7.57 -31.56
CA LYS A 298 -19.71 -8.95 -31.69
C LYS A 298 -18.22 -8.93 -31.37
N TYR A 299 -17.83 -9.71 -30.42
CA TYR A 299 -16.41 -9.89 -30.04
C TYR A 299 -15.91 -11.18 -30.63
N LYS A 300 -14.70 -11.15 -31.15
CA LYS A 300 -14.02 -12.32 -31.73
C LYS A 300 -12.95 -12.82 -30.78
N ALA A 301 -12.63 -14.10 -30.92
CA ALA A 301 -11.49 -14.70 -30.21
C ALA A 301 -10.21 -13.94 -30.58
N GLY A 302 -9.46 -13.51 -29.56
CA GLY A 302 -8.27 -12.68 -29.72
C GLY A 302 -8.49 -11.19 -29.41
N ASP A 303 -9.73 -10.70 -29.41
CA ASP A 303 -10.00 -9.31 -29.06
C ASP A 303 -9.60 -9.00 -27.61
N GLU A 304 -9.08 -7.81 -27.42
CA GLU A 304 -8.64 -7.32 -26.13
C GLU A 304 -9.57 -6.22 -25.63
N ILE A 305 -10.06 -6.38 -24.41
CA ILE A 305 -11.04 -5.48 -23.80
C ILE A 305 -10.47 -4.96 -22.48
N PHE A 306 -10.53 -3.66 -22.28
CA PHE A 306 -10.25 -3.06 -20.98
C PHE A 306 -11.55 -2.53 -20.39
N ILE A 307 -12.00 -3.12 -19.29
CA ILE A 307 -13.23 -2.78 -18.58
C ILE A 307 -12.87 -1.96 -17.35
N THR A 308 -13.40 -0.75 -17.28
CA THR A 308 -13.20 0.14 -16.14
C THR A 308 -14.43 0.16 -15.23
N GLY A 309 -14.27 0.64 -14.00
CA GLY A 309 -15.40 0.81 -13.09
C GLY A 309 -16.43 1.87 -13.54
N ARG A 310 -16.11 2.68 -14.55
CA ARG A 310 -17.08 3.56 -15.23
C ARG A 310 -18.03 2.77 -16.10
N ASP A 311 -17.52 1.73 -16.77
CA ASP A 311 -18.30 0.87 -17.64
C ASP A 311 -19.12 -0.15 -16.86
N THR A 312 -18.50 -0.78 -15.85
CA THR A 312 -19.13 -1.82 -15.05
C THR A 312 -18.58 -1.81 -13.63
N LYS A 313 -19.44 -1.54 -12.65
CA LYS A 313 -19.02 -1.50 -11.23
C LYS A 313 -18.75 -2.88 -10.64
N ILE A 314 -19.41 -3.92 -11.16
CA ILE A 314 -19.28 -5.30 -10.69
C ILE A 314 -19.08 -6.19 -11.91
N TYR A 315 -17.91 -6.78 -12.01
CA TYR A 315 -17.58 -7.70 -13.07
C TYR A 315 -17.65 -9.14 -12.60
N PHE A 316 -18.46 -9.92 -13.33
CA PHE A 316 -18.50 -11.37 -13.18
C PHE A 316 -17.77 -12.00 -14.36
N PRO A 317 -16.77 -12.83 -14.13
CA PRO A 317 -16.09 -13.57 -15.19
C PRO A 317 -17.07 -14.39 -16.05
N ARG A 318 -16.76 -14.51 -17.32
CA ARG A 318 -17.47 -15.32 -18.31
C ARG A 318 -16.57 -16.42 -18.81
N GLU A 319 -17.14 -17.44 -19.47
CA GLU A 319 -16.36 -18.51 -20.07
C GLU A 319 -15.51 -18.05 -21.24
N GLU A 320 -16.01 -17.06 -22.00
CA GLU A 320 -15.34 -16.51 -23.15
C GLU A 320 -14.19 -15.51 -22.79
N HIS A 321 -14.05 -15.19 -21.50
CA HIS A 321 -13.12 -14.18 -21.04
C HIS A 321 -11.94 -14.78 -20.27
N ALA A 322 -10.73 -14.46 -20.66
CA ALA A 322 -9.52 -14.68 -19.89
C ALA A 322 -9.02 -13.34 -19.31
N ILE A 323 -8.90 -13.24 -18.00
CA ILE A 323 -8.33 -12.07 -17.35
C ILE A 323 -6.81 -12.13 -17.54
N VAL A 324 -6.25 -11.11 -18.15
CA VAL A 324 -4.81 -10.94 -18.30
C VAL A 324 -4.26 -10.36 -17.01
N LYS A 325 -3.32 -11.08 -16.40
CA LYS A 325 -2.69 -10.66 -15.15
C LYS A 325 -1.37 -9.98 -15.44
N TYR A 326 -1.17 -8.84 -14.82
CA TYR A 326 0.13 -8.18 -14.76
C TYR A 326 0.68 -8.27 -13.33
N ASP A 327 1.91 -8.70 -13.17
CA ASP A 327 2.56 -8.90 -11.87
C ASP A 327 1.69 -9.69 -10.86
N GLN A 328 1.00 -10.73 -11.35
CA GLN A 328 0.01 -11.53 -10.60
C GLN A 328 -1.25 -10.77 -10.16
N ALA A 329 -1.36 -9.49 -10.43
CA ALA A 329 -2.55 -8.70 -10.17
C ALA A 329 -3.60 -8.85 -11.29
N GLU A 330 -4.85 -9.04 -10.91
CA GLU A 330 -6.00 -9.13 -11.83
C GLU A 330 -6.60 -7.76 -12.11
N ILE A 331 -6.28 -6.76 -11.30
CA ILE A 331 -6.86 -5.41 -11.31
C ILE A 331 -5.76 -4.39 -11.58
N ASN A 332 -5.99 -3.54 -12.54
CA ASN A 332 -5.18 -2.36 -12.81
C ASN A 332 -5.74 -1.17 -12.03
N TYR A 333 -4.90 -0.47 -11.30
CA TYR A 333 -5.30 0.68 -10.50
C TYR A 333 -4.93 1.99 -11.18
N ALA A 334 -5.79 2.98 -11.00
CA ALA A 334 -5.47 4.34 -11.41
C ALA A 334 -4.34 4.91 -10.54
N ILE A 335 -3.51 5.71 -11.16
CA ILE A 335 -2.44 6.43 -10.50
C ILE A 335 -2.92 7.84 -10.23
N THR A 336 -2.81 8.27 -8.99
CA THR A 336 -3.06 9.65 -8.60
C THR A 336 -1.82 10.48 -8.92
N ILE A 337 -1.99 11.47 -9.76
CA ILE A 337 -0.96 12.44 -10.09
C ILE A 337 -1.29 13.71 -9.32
N PRO A 338 -0.50 14.06 -8.29
CA PRO A 338 -0.71 15.28 -7.51
C PRO A 338 -0.51 16.56 -8.33
N ALA A 339 -0.99 17.68 -7.80
CA ALA A 339 -0.72 18.97 -8.41
C ALA A 339 0.79 19.26 -8.42
N GLY A 340 1.31 19.72 -9.55
CA GLY A 340 2.74 19.97 -9.73
C GLY A 340 3.60 18.75 -10.05
N GLU A 341 2.97 17.60 -10.27
CA GLU A 341 3.61 16.36 -10.76
C GLU A 341 3.03 15.94 -12.11
N ALA A 342 3.73 15.06 -12.80
CA ALA A 342 3.27 14.48 -14.05
C ALA A 342 3.85 13.07 -14.26
N ARG A 343 3.30 12.36 -15.25
CA ARG A 343 3.80 11.06 -15.69
C ARG A 343 4.00 11.06 -17.20
N TYR A 344 5.03 10.36 -17.65
CA TYR A 344 5.23 10.10 -19.07
C TYR A 344 4.44 8.88 -19.46
N VAL A 345 3.61 9.03 -20.46
CA VAL A 345 2.75 7.98 -20.99
C VAL A 345 3.08 7.75 -22.44
N LEU A 346 3.64 6.58 -22.74
CA LEU A 346 3.89 6.13 -24.10
C LEU A 346 2.60 5.56 -24.68
N ASN A 347 2.21 6.06 -25.82
CA ASN A 347 1.16 5.45 -26.65
C ASN A 347 1.80 4.40 -27.55
N LYS A 348 1.45 3.13 -27.39
CA LYS A 348 1.99 2.01 -28.17
C LYS A 348 1.61 2.07 -29.65
N ASP A 349 0.46 2.67 -29.96
CA ASP A 349 -0.07 2.72 -31.33
C ASP A 349 0.67 3.78 -32.18
N SER A 350 0.95 4.97 -31.57
CA SER A 350 1.62 6.08 -32.28
C SER A 350 3.11 6.17 -31.99
N GLY A 351 3.59 5.58 -30.88
CA GLY A 351 4.97 5.75 -30.41
C GLY A 351 5.21 7.08 -29.68
N ASP A 352 4.21 7.94 -29.53
CA ASP A 352 4.34 9.23 -28.89
C ASP A 352 4.37 9.11 -27.38
N ILE A 353 5.15 9.97 -26.73
CA ILE A 353 5.19 10.05 -25.27
C ILE A 353 4.56 11.34 -24.82
N GLU A 354 3.40 11.24 -24.20
CA GLU A 354 2.65 12.38 -23.65
C GLU A 354 3.01 12.64 -22.18
N LEU A 355 2.99 13.93 -21.80
CA LEU A 355 3.14 14.38 -20.43
C LEU A 355 1.75 14.58 -19.80
N VAL A 356 1.31 13.65 -18.98
CA VAL A 356 0.04 13.75 -18.24
C VAL A 356 0.29 14.49 -16.92
N LYS A 357 -0.20 15.75 -16.85
CA LYS A 357 -0.04 16.62 -15.67
C LYS A 357 -1.15 16.42 -14.65
N GLY A 358 -0.82 16.57 -13.36
CA GLY A 358 -1.77 16.63 -12.25
C GLY A 358 -2.35 18.04 -12.00
N PRO A 359 -3.39 18.18 -11.15
CA PRO A 359 -3.98 17.10 -10.37
C PRO A 359 -4.93 16.23 -11.21
N LYS A 360 -4.66 14.96 -11.29
CA LYS A 360 -5.49 14.05 -12.09
C LYS A 360 -5.35 12.63 -11.57
N MET A 361 -6.44 11.89 -11.58
CA MET A 361 -6.43 10.46 -11.45
C MET A 361 -6.36 9.85 -12.85
N PHE A 362 -5.34 9.08 -13.12
CA PHE A 362 -5.07 8.51 -14.43
C PHE A 362 -5.06 6.98 -14.36
N LEU A 363 -5.96 6.37 -15.10
CA LEU A 363 -6.00 4.92 -15.29
C LEU A 363 -5.49 4.63 -16.70
N PRO A 364 -4.25 4.15 -16.87
CA PRO A 364 -3.73 3.83 -18.19
C PRO A 364 -4.47 2.64 -18.79
N ASP A 365 -4.78 2.72 -20.07
CA ASP A 365 -5.28 1.58 -20.83
C ASP A 365 -4.10 0.64 -21.16
N PRO A 366 -4.01 -0.55 -20.57
CA PRO A 366 -2.86 -1.42 -20.75
C PRO A 366 -2.66 -1.91 -22.19
N ARG A 367 -3.71 -1.83 -23.01
CA ARG A 367 -3.64 -2.20 -24.45
C ARG A 367 -2.80 -1.22 -25.23
N ARG A 368 -2.94 0.08 -24.92
CA ARG A 368 -2.39 1.18 -25.73
C ARG A 368 -1.40 2.06 -24.99
N GLN A 369 -1.45 2.11 -23.67
CA GLN A 369 -0.70 3.06 -22.87
C GLN A 369 0.25 2.37 -21.91
N VAL A 370 1.46 2.87 -21.86
CA VAL A 370 2.49 2.43 -20.90
C VAL A 370 3.07 3.66 -20.22
N ILE A 371 3.20 3.60 -18.91
CA ILE A 371 3.93 4.62 -18.15
C ILE A 371 5.42 4.31 -18.27
N VAL A 372 6.15 5.26 -18.80
CA VAL A 372 7.59 5.15 -18.98
C VAL A 372 8.32 6.07 -17.99
N ARG A 373 9.51 5.67 -17.58
CA ARG A 373 10.40 6.45 -16.73
C ARG A 373 11.54 6.99 -17.57
N ARG A 374 12.07 8.13 -17.16
CA ARG A 374 13.19 8.76 -17.82
C ARG A 374 14.43 8.60 -16.95
N VAL A 375 15.49 8.02 -17.50
CA VAL A 375 16.81 7.93 -16.86
C VAL A 375 17.63 9.10 -17.35
N LEU A 376 18.14 9.88 -16.43
CA LEU A 376 19.03 11.01 -16.69
C LEU A 376 20.48 10.61 -16.45
N ASP A 377 21.41 11.32 -17.09
CA ASP A 377 22.82 11.19 -16.71
C ASP A 377 23.04 11.68 -15.27
N THR A 378 23.96 11.03 -14.55
CA THR A 378 24.25 11.34 -13.14
C THR A 378 24.73 12.77 -12.94
N LYS A 379 25.45 13.34 -13.91
CA LYS A 379 25.89 14.75 -13.87
C LYS A 379 24.69 15.69 -13.97
N ILE A 380 23.74 15.40 -14.87
CA ILE A 380 22.53 16.20 -15.04
C ILE A 380 21.67 16.14 -13.77
N VAL A 381 21.51 14.95 -13.18
CA VAL A 381 20.77 14.81 -11.90
C VAL A 381 21.41 15.67 -10.80
N SER A 382 22.74 15.67 -10.69
CA SER A 382 23.43 16.49 -9.69
C SER A 382 23.30 18.00 -9.94
N LEU A 383 23.14 18.42 -11.19
CA LEU A 383 22.91 19.82 -11.57
C LEU A 383 21.46 20.27 -11.35
N LEU A 384 20.48 19.39 -11.63
CA LEU A 384 19.06 19.67 -11.44
C LEU A 384 18.64 19.61 -9.98
N TYR A 385 19.24 18.70 -9.21
CA TYR A 385 18.94 18.48 -7.78
C TYR A 385 20.20 18.63 -6.93
N PRO A 386 20.78 19.85 -6.84
CA PRO A 386 22.03 20.05 -6.12
C PRO A 386 21.90 19.70 -4.64
N GLY A 387 22.78 18.81 -4.15
CA GLY A 387 22.78 18.35 -2.76
C GLY A 387 21.69 17.37 -2.40
N ASN A 388 21.06 16.73 -3.38
CA ASN A 388 20.00 15.73 -3.17
C ASN A 388 20.50 14.34 -3.59
N ASP A 389 21.13 13.64 -2.64
CA ASP A 389 21.67 12.29 -2.87
C ASP A 389 20.57 11.25 -3.14
N GLU A 390 19.36 11.48 -2.59
CA GLU A 390 18.21 10.58 -2.81
C GLU A 390 17.75 10.55 -4.28
N ALA A 391 17.74 11.73 -4.94
CA ALA A 391 17.43 11.81 -6.37
C ALA A 391 18.49 11.10 -7.22
N LEU A 392 19.76 11.23 -6.82
CA LEU A 392 20.87 10.58 -7.49
C LEU A 392 20.78 9.05 -7.36
N GLN A 393 20.55 8.58 -6.15
CA GLN A 393 20.40 7.14 -5.89
C GLN A 393 19.22 6.54 -6.68
N HIS A 394 18.05 7.19 -6.66
CA HIS A 394 16.89 6.75 -7.43
C HIS A 394 17.17 6.67 -8.93
N ASN A 395 17.89 7.66 -9.49
CA ASN A 395 18.26 7.64 -10.89
C ASN A 395 19.27 6.51 -11.23
N MET A 396 20.20 6.22 -10.31
CA MET A 396 21.13 5.08 -10.46
C MET A 396 20.38 3.74 -10.45
N GLU A 397 19.43 3.55 -9.53
CA GLU A 397 18.58 2.37 -9.48
C GLU A 397 17.78 2.18 -10.77
N LEU A 398 17.22 3.26 -11.32
CA LEU A 398 16.53 3.22 -12.63
C LEU A 398 17.49 2.85 -13.78
N ALA A 399 18.71 3.33 -13.75
CA ALA A 399 19.72 3.01 -14.77
C ALA A 399 20.15 1.53 -14.72
N GLU A 400 20.38 1.00 -13.52
CA GLU A 400 20.70 -0.41 -13.33
C GLU A 400 19.60 -1.33 -13.86
N VAL A 401 18.34 -0.98 -13.58
CA VAL A 401 17.20 -1.73 -14.09
C VAL A 401 17.12 -1.66 -15.62
N ALA A 402 17.34 -0.48 -16.20
CA ALA A 402 17.37 -0.33 -17.65
C ALA A 402 18.46 -1.19 -18.31
N ASP A 403 19.65 -1.23 -17.70
CA ASP A 403 20.75 -2.05 -18.20
C ASP A 403 20.46 -3.57 -18.10
N VAL A 404 19.76 -4.02 -17.05
CA VAL A 404 19.32 -5.43 -16.90
C VAL A 404 18.30 -5.80 -17.96
N VAL A 405 17.34 -4.91 -18.26
CA VAL A 405 16.32 -5.15 -19.31
C VAL A 405 16.98 -5.25 -20.68
N VAL A 406 17.92 -4.37 -21.01
CA VAL A 406 18.66 -4.42 -22.28
C VAL A 406 19.48 -5.70 -22.40
N ALA A 407 20.19 -6.09 -21.33
CA ALA A 407 20.98 -7.33 -21.32
C ALA A 407 20.10 -8.60 -21.47
N ALA A 408 18.89 -8.59 -20.90
CA ALA A 408 17.93 -9.68 -21.06
C ALA A 408 17.38 -9.75 -22.49
N ALA A 409 17.11 -8.62 -23.13
CA ALA A 409 16.66 -8.55 -24.52
C ALA A 409 17.75 -9.00 -25.50
N ASP A 410 19.00 -8.58 -25.29
CA ASP A 410 20.15 -9.02 -26.11
C ASP A 410 20.40 -10.52 -26.02
N ASN A 411 20.17 -11.13 -24.84
CA ASN A 411 20.30 -12.58 -24.67
C ASN A 411 19.09 -13.35 -25.23
N ALA A 412 17.95 -12.70 -25.43
CA ALA A 412 16.72 -13.32 -25.93
C ALA A 412 16.64 -13.39 -27.46
N HIS A 413 17.53 -12.73 -28.19
CA HIS A 413 17.59 -12.86 -29.67
C HIS A 413 17.85 -14.29 -30.17
N GLY A 414 18.14 -15.26 -29.27
CA GLY A 414 18.28 -16.68 -29.58
C GLY A 414 17.12 -17.57 -29.08
N LEU A 415 16.16 -17.03 -28.34
CA LEU A 415 15.05 -17.77 -27.73
C LEU A 415 13.70 -17.32 -28.34
N GLY A 416 12.76 -18.26 -28.47
CA GLY A 416 11.45 -17.98 -29.08
C GLY A 416 10.65 -16.90 -28.35
N VAL A 417 9.70 -16.28 -29.04
CA VAL A 417 8.89 -15.15 -28.56
C VAL A 417 8.24 -15.39 -27.16
N ASN A 418 7.91 -16.65 -26.85
CA ASN A 418 7.31 -17.01 -25.55
C ASN A 418 8.30 -16.93 -24.37
N ASP A 419 9.60 -17.11 -24.64
CA ASP A 419 10.63 -17.07 -23.60
C ASP A 419 11.04 -15.62 -23.28
N ILE A 420 10.85 -14.70 -24.24
CA ILE A 420 11.08 -13.26 -24.05
C ILE A 420 9.98 -12.67 -23.13
N GLU A 421 8.72 -13.07 -23.32
CA GLU A 421 7.62 -12.65 -22.43
C GLU A 421 7.82 -13.17 -21.00
N ALA A 422 8.30 -14.41 -20.83
CA ALA A 422 8.57 -14.97 -19.52
C ALA A 422 9.75 -14.29 -18.81
N ALA A 423 10.80 -13.92 -19.53
CA ALA A 423 11.95 -13.22 -18.98
C ALA A 423 11.62 -11.77 -18.58
N THR A 424 10.84 -11.06 -19.42
CA THR A 424 10.36 -9.70 -19.11
C THR A 424 9.37 -9.69 -17.95
N MET A 425 8.50 -10.70 -17.84
CA MET A 425 7.60 -10.84 -16.69
C MET A 425 8.34 -11.16 -15.38
N GLY A 426 9.43 -11.93 -15.45
CA GLY A 426 10.29 -12.24 -14.29
C GLY A 426 11.00 -11.01 -13.72
N ILE A 427 11.42 -10.10 -14.58
CA ILE A 427 12.09 -8.85 -14.20
C ILE A 427 11.09 -7.83 -13.64
N SER A 428 9.89 -7.78 -14.19
CA SER A 428 8.80 -6.94 -13.73
C SER A 428 8.34 -7.30 -12.31
N SER A 429 8.32 -8.59 -11.96
CA SER A 429 7.98 -9.04 -10.61
C SER A 429 9.06 -8.72 -9.56
N ALA A 430 10.33 -8.64 -9.96
CA ALA A 430 11.44 -8.26 -9.08
C ALA A 430 11.42 -6.77 -8.72
N MET A 431 10.78 -5.92 -9.55
CA MET A 431 10.67 -4.47 -9.32
C MET A 431 9.46 -4.06 -8.47
N SER A 432 8.43 -4.92 -8.35
CA SER A 432 7.24 -4.60 -7.55
C SER A 432 7.39 -4.89 -6.06
N TYR A 433 8.42 -5.62 -5.67
CA TYR A 433 8.76 -5.87 -4.27
C TYR A 433 10.07 -5.15 -3.97
N GLY A 434 10.01 -4.10 -3.18
CA GLY A 434 11.16 -3.51 -2.48
C GLY A 434 11.74 -4.49 -1.46
N GLY A 435 12.11 -5.67 -1.92
CA GLY A 435 12.78 -6.70 -1.16
C GLY A 435 14.25 -6.62 -1.49
N ALA A 436 15.06 -6.46 -0.44
CA ALA A 436 16.49 -6.41 -0.42
C ALA A 436 17.13 -7.16 -1.59
N ALA A 437 17.78 -6.42 -2.46
CA ALA A 437 18.67 -6.97 -3.47
C ALA A 437 19.65 -7.90 -2.76
N GLY A 438 19.52 -9.19 -3.01
CA GLY A 438 20.56 -10.12 -2.65
C GLY A 438 21.86 -9.60 -3.27
N SER A 439 22.90 -9.42 -2.47
CA SER A 439 24.21 -8.98 -2.91
C SER A 439 24.73 -9.95 -3.98
N VAL A 440 24.52 -9.57 -5.21
CA VAL A 440 25.28 -10.14 -6.33
C VAL A 440 26.67 -9.52 -6.18
N GLY A 441 27.67 -10.36 -5.93
CA GLY A 441 29.06 -9.93 -5.81
C GLY A 441 29.53 -9.07 -6.97
N PRO A 442 30.64 -8.33 -6.82
CA PRO A 442 31.10 -7.38 -7.82
C PRO A 442 31.56 -8.13 -9.08
N GLY A 443 30.57 -8.50 -9.91
CA GLY A 443 30.82 -8.85 -11.29
C GLY A 443 31.15 -7.57 -12.05
N THR A 444 32.30 -7.55 -12.67
CA THR A 444 32.72 -6.48 -13.58
C THR A 444 31.67 -6.27 -14.65
N TYR A 445 30.69 -5.40 -14.38
CA TYR A 445 29.76 -4.92 -15.38
C TYR A 445 30.54 -4.07 -16.39
N LYS A 446 30.68 -4.58 -17.60
CA LYS A 446 31.12 -3.78 -18.74
C LYS A 446 30.13 -2.60 -18.82
N ARG A 447 30.60 -1.40 -18.50
CA ARG A 447 29.86 -0.17 -18.74
C ARG A 447 29.31 -0.24 -20.17
N SER A 448 28.01 -0.35 -20.31
CA SER A 448 27.35 -0.20 -21.59
C SER A 448 27.76 1.14 -22.19
N ARG A 449 28.02 1.16 -23.49
CA ARG A 449 28.31 2.40 -24.21
C ARG A 449 27.22 3.41 -23.86
N ALA A 450 27.62 4.53 -23.25
CA ALA A 450 26.74 5.65 -23.09
C ALA A 450 26.07 5.92 -24.44
N ALA A 451 24.76 5.82 -24.50
CA ALA A 451 24.04 6.24 -25.68
C ALA A 451 24.48 7.66 -25.97
N ARG A 452 24.93 7.96 -27.17
CA ARG A 452 25.29 9.30 -27.59
C ARG A 452 24.02 10.13 -27.47
N GLY A 453 23.86 10.81 -26.36
CA GLY A 453 22.80 11.75 -26.17
C GLY A 453 22.92 12.94 -27.10
N PHE A 454 21.90 13.73 -27.12
CA PHE A 454 21.88 15.06 -27.71
C PHE A 454 23.00 15.90 -27.11
N ALA A 455 23.62 16.79 -27.88
CA ALA A 455 24.79 17.56 -27.46
C ALA A 455 24.55 18.26 -26.09
N GLY A 456 25.35 17.88 -25.08
CA GLY A 456 25.19 18.32 -23.69
C GLY A 456 24.09 17.61 -22.90
N ASP A 457 23.44 16.65 -23.51
CA ASP A 457 22.33 15.88 -22.94
C ASP A 457 22.65 14.40 -22.91
N GLU A 458 22.96 13.87 -21.77
CA GLU A 458 23.19 12.42 -21.56
C GLU A 458 21.90 11.71 -21.11
N VAL A 459 20.74 12.14 -21.60
CA VAL A 459 19.47 11.49 -21.34
C VAL A 459 19.41 10.17 -22.06
N ARG A 460 19.33 9.08 -21.30
CA ARG A 460 19.05 7.77 -21.85
C ARG A 460 17.58 7.67 -22.19
N ARG A 461 17.29 7.42 -23.44
CA ARG A 461 15.97 6.99 -23.89
C ARG A 461 16.00 5.48 -23.96
N ASN A 462 15.22 4.84 -23.12
CA ASN A 462 14.92 3.42 -23.33
C ASN A 462 13.99 3.35 -24.52
N ASP A 463 14.50 2.83 -25.62
CA ASP A 463 13.68 2.52 -26.80
C ASP A 463 12.78 1.30 -26.58
N GLU A 464 12.98 0.58 -25.46
CA GLU A 464 12.20 -0.57 -25.09
C GLU A 464 11.03 -0.16 -24.18
N TYR A 465 9.88 -0.76 -24.48
CA TYR A 465 8.66 -0.56 -23.72
C TYR A 465 8.78 -1.17 -22.34
N SER A 466 8.55 -0.37 -21.30
CA SER A 466 8.22 -0.93 -20.02
C SER A 466 6.85 -1.63 -20.12
N PRO A 467 6.72 -2.89 -19.68
CA PRO A 467 5.43 -3.55 -19.72
C PRO A 467 4.39 -2.71 -18.96
N PRO A 468 3.13 -2.67 -19.45
CA PRO A 468 2.09 -1.93 -18.79
C PRO A 468 1.88 -2.49 -17.40
N ARG A 469 2.07 -1.67 -16.41
CA ARG A 469 1.87 -2.01 -15.01
C ARG A 469 1.17 -0.89 -14.27
N THR A 470 0.40 -1.28 -13.29
CA THR A 470 -0.18 -0.36 -12.33
C THR A 470 0.96 0.05 -11.40
N ILE A 471 1.46 1.25 -11.56
CA ILE A 471 2.56 1.75 -10.73
C ILE A 471 1.97 2.40 -9.51
N GLN A 472 2.19 1.80 -8.33
CA GLN A 472 2.17 2.55 -7.09
C GLN A 472 3.42 3.42 -7.06
N LEU A 473 3.26 4.66 -6.62
CA LEU A 473 4.37 5.58 -6.48
C LEU A 473 5.22 5.14 -5.30
N ASP A 474 6.34 4.52 -5.59
CA ASP A 474 7.28 4.10 -4.56
C ASP A 474 8.18 5.28 -4.13
N SER A 475 8.36 6.29 -4.99
CA SER A 475 9.20 7.44 -4.74
C SER A 475 8.61 8.73 -5.34
N LYS A 476 8.90 9.87 -4.71
CA LYS A 476 8.59 11.22 -5.23
C LYS A 476 9.28 11.53 -6.58
N TYR A 477 10.31 10.76 -6.96
CA TYR A 477 11.04 10.90 -8.22
C TYR A 477 10.50 10.00 -9.34
N ASP A 478 9.54 9.16 -9.09
CA ASP A 478 8.95 8.22 -10.06
C ASP A 478 8.12 8.90 -11.17
N GLY A 479 8.00 10.21 -11.10
CA GLY A 479 7.24 10.99 -12.05
C GLY A 479 8.04 11.52 -13.23
N ALA A 480 7.45 12.46 -13.92
CA ALA A 480 8.16 13.27 -14.88
C ALA A 480 9.23 14.13 -14.18
N VAL A 481 10.30 14.40 -14.89
CA VAL A 481 11.38 15.25 -14.38
C VAL A 481 10.81 16.61 -14.01
N ARG A 482 10.90 16.95 -12.74
CA ARG A 482 10.39 18.19 -12.18
C ARG A 482 11.55 19.08 -11.77
N VAL A 483 11.66 20.23 -12.39
CA VAL A 483 12.68 21.22 -12.06
C VAL A 483 12.05 22.38 -11.30
N GLY A 484 12.45 22.56 -10.06
CA GLY A 484 12.05 23.72 -9.26
C GLY A 484 12.94 24.91 -9.56
N VAL A 485 12.36 25.99 -10.00
CA VAL A 485 13.09 27.26 -10.25
C VAL A 485 12.77 28.22 -9.12
N TRP A 486 13.78 28.56 -8.33
CA TRP A 486 13.60 29.45 -7.18
C TRP A 486 13.44 30.91 -7.62
N THR A 487 12.89 31.71 -6.74
CA THR A 487 12.81 33.17 -6.95
C THR A 487 14.19 33.75 -7.27
N GLY A 488 14.27 34.51 -8.34
CA GLY A 488 15.54 35.12 -8.80
C GLY A 488 16.44 34.17 -9.58
N TYR A 489 15.95 33.01 -9.98
CA TYR A 489 16.63 32.08 -10.87
C TYR A 489 15.83 31.85 -12.14
N ALA A 490 16.49 31.41 -13.19
CA ALA A 490 15.93 31.00 -14.45
C ALA A 490 16.62 29.72 -14.96
N ILE A 491 15.91 28.94 -15.76
CA ILE A 491 16.46 27.80 -16.49
C ILE A 491 16.08 27.89 -17.96
N GLN A 492 16.90 27.36 -18.81
CA GLN A 492 16.59 27.20 -20.23
C GLN A 492 16.27 25.74 -20.52
N VAL A 493 15.11 25.51 -21.09
CA VAL A 493 14.65 24.20 -21.52
C VAL A 493 14.77 24.10 -23.04
N VAL A 494 15.39 23.03 -23.50
CA VAL A 494 15.64 22.76 -24.91
C VAL A 494 14.98 21.43 -25.27
N SER A 495 14.20 21.44 -26.36
CA SER A 495 13.65 20.22 -26.95
C SER A 495 14.63 19.57 -27.93
N THR A 496 14.52 18.29 -28.15
CA THR A 496 15.27 17.57 -29.22
C THR A 496 14.95 18.13 -30.62
N THR A 497 13.82 18.84 -30.78
CA THR A 497 13.50 19.56 -32.02
C THR A 497 14.23 20.88 -32.18
N GLY A 498 15.00 21.30 -31.14
CA GLY A 498 15.74 22.56 -31.13
C GLY A 498 14.96 23.78 -30.60
N GLU A 499 13.72 23.59 -30.19
CA GLU A 499 12.92 24.65 -29.56
C GLU A 499 13.49 24.98 -28.19
N ARG A 500 13.66 26.28 -27.92
CA ARG A 500 14.20 26.79 -26.66
C ARG A 500 13.16 27.65 -25.96
N ARG A 501 13.00 27.44 -24.66
CA ARG A 501 12.16 28.29 -23.79
C ARG A 501 12.84 28.51 -22.45
N VAL A 502 12.65 29.71 -21.92
CA VAL A 502 13.21 30.09 -20.61
C VAL A 502 12.08 30.13 -19.58
N VAL A 503 12.34 29.51 -18.46
CA VAL A 503 11.43 29.49 -17.30
C VAL A 503 12.06 30.30 -16.19
N VAL A 504 11.34 31.34 -15.76
CA VAL A 504 11.80 32.25 -14.70
C VAL A 504 11.07 31.93 -13.41
N GLY A 505 11.80 31.82 -12.29
CA GLY A 505 11.23 31.54 -10.98
C GLY A 505 10.52 32.71 -10.30
N PRO A 506 9.61 32.42 -9.33
CA PRO A 506 9.36 31.11 -8.79
C PRO A 506 8.43 30.26 -9.68
N ALA A 507 8.87 29.11 -10.10
CA ALA A 507 8.10 28.21 -10.96
C ALA A 507 8.51 26.75 -10.73
N THR A 508 7.61 25.85 -11.00
CA THR A 508 7.93 24.41 -11.09
C THR A 508 7.68 23.98 -12.52
N GLU A 509 8.73 23.59 -13.21
CA GLU A 509 8.65 23.12 -14.58
C GLU A 509 8.66 21.61 -14.65
N LEU A 510 7.74 21.05 -15.43
CA LEU A 510 7.66 19.63 -15.74
C LEU A 510 8.18 19.44 -17.16
N LEU A 511 9.35 18.85 -17.30
CA LEU A 511 9.96 18.63 -18.60
C LEU A 511 9.21 17.57 -19.39
N GLN A 512 8.99 17.78 -20.69
CA GLN A 512 8.53 16.75 -21.59
C GLN A 512 9.61 15.66 -21.73
N TYR A 513 9.25 14.50 -22.22
CA TYR A 513 10.18 13.39 -22.35
C TYR A 513 11.38 13.70 -23.28
N ASN A 514 11.15 14.55 -24.27
CA ASN A 514 12.13 15.00 -25.24
C ASN A 514 12.80 16.34 -24.88
N GLU A 515 12.54 16.90 -23.71
CA GLU A 515 13.11 18.18 -23.25
C GLU A 515 14.19 17.96 -22.20
N ILE A 516 15.20 18.83 -22.25
CA ILE A 516 16.30 18.89 -21.28
C ILE A 516 16.52 20.33 -20.85
N THR A 517 17.25 20.49 -19.76
CA THR A 517 17.76 21.81 -19.35
C THR A 517 19.16 22.03 -19.93
N GLU A 518 19.38 23.18 -20.55
CA GLU A 518 20.71 23.60 -20.98
C GLU A 518 21.58 23.93 -19.76
N THR A 519 22.84 23.55 -19.81
CA THR A 519 23.82 23.80 -18.75
C THR A 519 24.72 24.94 -19.10
N LEU A 520 24.96 25.81 -18.14
CA LEU A 520 25.93 26.92 -18.24
C LEU A 520 27.24 26.49 -17.61
N GLU A 521 28.36 26.85 -18.23
CA GLU A 521 29.70 26.66 -17.69
C GLU A 521 30.25 28.01 -17.20
N LEU A 522 30.20 28.27 -15.93
CA LEU A 522 30.56 29.57 -15.35
C LEU A 522 31.95 29.55 -14.73
N SER A 523 32.75 30.57 -15.02
CA SER A 523 34.10 30.77 -14.45
C SER A 523 34.02 30.95 -12.93
N ARG A 524 34.88 30.24 -12.22
CA ARG A 524 34.97 30.20 -10.75
C ARG A 524 36.34 30.73 -10.30
N GLY A 525 36.44 31.04 -9.00
CA GLY A 525 37.69 31.47 -8.40
C GLY A 525 37.84 33.02 -8.37
N ILE A 526 38.92 33.50 -7.81
CA ILE A 526 39.33 34.91 -7.80
C ILE A 526 40.85 34.93 -8.04
N PRO A 527 41.31 35.50 -9.15
CA PRO A 527 40.58 36.09 -10.28
C PRO A 527 39.81 35.04 -11.09
N LYS A 528 38.73 35.45 -11.76
CA LYS A 528 37.98 34.57 -12.68
C LYS A 528 38.88 34.23 -13.88
N SER A 529 38.87 32.95 -14.25
CA SER A 529 39.59 32.39 -15.40
C SER A 529 38.79 31.29 -16.09
N ASP A 530 39.14 31.00 -17.33
CA ASP A 530 38.54 29.91 -18.09
C ASP A 530 39.00 28.49 -17.67
N GLU A 531 40.10 28.43 -16.91
CA GLU A 531 40.65 27.14 -16.46
C GLU A 531 39.82 26.48 -15.38
N ASN A 532 39.04 27.25 -14.59
CA ASN A 532 38.25 26.75 -13.49
C ASN A 532 36.78 27.11 -13.71
N ARG A 533 36.04 26.17 -14.30
CA ARG A 533 34.61 26.32 -14.61
C ARG A 533 33.76 25.43 -13.72
N LYS A 534 32.56 25.86 -13.43
CA LYS A 534 31.52 25.12 -12.76
C LYS A 534 30.28 25.05 -13.65
N GLN A 535 29.81 23.86 -13.89
CA GLN A 535 28.53 23.63 -14.57
C GLN A 535 27.36 23.92 -13.64
N THR A 536 26.31 24.51 -14.17
CA THR A 536 25.03 24.76 -13.50
C THR A 536 23.91 24.82 -14.53
N ALA A 537 22.73 24.28 -14.18
CA ALA A 537 21.53 24.43 -14.98
C ALA A 537 20.75 25.72 -14.64
N TYR A 538 21.12 26.39 -13.56
CA TYR A 538 20.39 27.52 -13.03
C TYR A 538 21.15 28.81 -13.26
N LEU A 539 20.51 29.76 -13.94
CA LEU A 539 20.97 31.12 -14.05
C LEU A 539 20.40 31.97 -12.92
N ARG A 540 21.23 32.54 -12.08
CA ARG A 540 20.79 33.55 -11.11
C ARG A 540 20.54 34.86 -11.83
N CYS A 541 19.26 35.23 -11.98
CA CYS A 541 18.89 36.43 -12.75
C CYS A 541 18.67 37.68 -11.89
N GLN A 542 18.49 37.53 -10.59
CA GLN A 542 18.32 38.67 -9.68
C GLN A 542 19.32 38.60 -8.52
N ASN A 543 19.83 39.78 -8.15
CA ASN A 543 20.80 39.95 -7.04
C ASN A 543 22.01 39.01 -7.18
N ASN A 544 22.49 38.84 -8.42
CA ASN A 544 23.63 37.98 -8.67
C ASN A 544 24.92 38.77 -8.29
N THR A 545 25.83 38.09 -7.63
CA THR A 545 27.10 38.67 -7.17
C THR A 545 28.26 37.96 -7.84
N VAL A 546 29.07 38.71 -8.55
CA VAL A 546 30.28 38.21 -9.22
C VAL A 546 31.48 38.91 -8.64
N SER A 547 32.30 38.20 -7.89
CA SER A 547 33.55 38.74 -7.33
C SER A 547 34.71 38.50 -8.28
N ASP A 548 35.56 39.46 -8.43
CA ASP A 548 36.76 39.39 -9.26
C ASP A 548 37.91 40.20 -8.70
N GLN A 549 39.12 39.96 -9.21
CA GLN A 549 40.31 40.68 -8.94
C GLN A 549 40.92 41.23 -10.25
N VAL A 550 41.04 42.54 -10.32
CA VAL A 550 41.54 43.20 -11.49
C VAL A 550 42.93 43.79 -11.19
N GLY A 551 43.93 43.29 -11.88
CA GLY A 551 45.27 43.92 -11.90
C GLY A 551 45.32 45.01 -12.97
N ALA A 552 45.71 46.20 -12.60
CA ALA A 552 45.88 47.34 -13.48
C ALA A 552 47.18 48.03 -13.20
N GLU A 553 47.60 48.89 -14.08
CA GLU A 553 48.80 49.73 -13.95
C GLU A 553 48.40 51.19 -14.12
N THR A 554 48.81 52.06 -13.18
CA THR A 554 48.55 53.51 -13.26
C THR A 554 49.41 54.18 -14.30
N MET A 555 49.16 55.46 -14.56
CA MET A 555 49.95 56.28 -15.48
C MET A 555 51.42 56.29 -15.07
N ASP A 556 51.70 56.26 -13.77
CA ASP A 556 53.08 56.29 -13.17
C ASP A 556 53.70 54.89 -13.11
N ARG A 557 53.07 53.89 -13.81
CA ARG A 557 53.50 52.46 -13.87
C ARG A 557 53.48 51.71 -12.53
N VAL A 558 52.68 52.16 -11.57
CA VAL A 558 52.48 51.46 -10.32
C VAL A 558 51.43 50.43 -10.53
N LYS A 559 51.70 49.16 -10.17
CA LYS A 559 50.75 48.07 -10.24
C LYS A 559 49.79 48.18 -9.10
N VAL A 560 48.49 48.13 -9.41
CA VAL A 560 47.39 48.09 -8.44
C VAL A 560 46.51 46.85 -8.69
N SER A 561 46.06 46.34 -7.62
CA SER A 561 45.10 45.17 -7.67
C SER A 561 43.84 45.56 -6.94
N VAL A 562 42.72 45.56 -7.65
CA VAL A 562 41.42 45.96 -7.16
C VAL A 562 40.53 44.72 -7.02
N HIS A 563 40.09 44.44 -5.81
CA HIS A 563 39.10 43.37 -5.52
C HIS A 563 37.72 43.98 -5.61
N LEU A 564 36.88 43.36 -6.47
CA LEU A 564 35.59 43.88 -6.85
C LEU A 564 34.48 42.85 -6.65
N CYS A 565 33.29 43.34 -6.39
CA CYS A 565 32.09 42.57 -6.40
C CYS A 565 31.02 43.27 -7.26
N TYR A 566 30.72 42.69 -8.40
CA TYR A 566 29.68 43.18 -9.31
C TYR A 566 28.34 42.70 -8.86
N ARG A 567 27.37 43.59 -8.76
CA ARG A 567 25.96 43.27 -8.53
C ARG A 567 25.23 43.32 -9.87
N VAL A 568 24.68 42.18 -10.25
CA VAL A 568 24.18 41.97 -11.62
C VAL A 568 22.76 41.48 -11.60
N ASN A 569 21.90 42.07 -12.42
CA ASN A 569 20.57 41.55 -12.75
C ASN A 569 20.50 41.27 -14.24
N PHE A 570 19.61 40.34 -14.61
CA PHE A 570 19.25 40.15 -16.00
C PHE A 570 17.88 40.80 -16.23
N GLU A 571 17.83 41.66 -17.26
CA GLU A 571 16.67 42.48 -17.61
C GLU A 571 16.27 42.24 -19.07
N GLY A 572 15.00 42.58 -19.44
CA GLY A 572 14.50 42.41 -20.80
C GLY A 572 13.96 41.04 -21.10
N ASP A 573 14.07 40.58 -22.35
CA ASP A 573 13.52 39.31 -22.80
C ASP A 573 14.34 38.15 -22.19
N PRO A 574 13.70 37.27 -21.42
CA PRO A 574 14.39 36.13 -20.83
C PRO A 574 15.08 35.22 -21.84
N LYS A 575 14.60 35.17 -23.09
CA LYS A 575 15.21 34.34 -24.14
C LYS A 575 16.64 34.73 -24.44
N ALA A 576 16.98 36.02 -24.26
CA ALA A 576 18.33 36.51 -24.49
C ALA A 576 19.32 36.16 -23.38
N TRP A 577 18.84 35.87 -22.15
CA TRP A 577 19.71 35.71 -20.98
C TRP A 577 20.72 34.58 -21.11
N PHE A 578 20.40 33.54 -21.90
CA PHE A 578 21.24 32.37 -22.12
C PHE A 578 22.07 32.43 -23.43
N ASN A 579 22.05 33.56 -24.14
CA ASN A 579 22.82 33.71 -25.38
C ASN A 579 24.33 33.68 -25.17
N VAL A 580 24.80 33.96 -23.97
CA VAL A 580 26.21 33.90 -23.59
C VAL A 580 26.42 32.81 -22.57
N GLU A 581 27.08 31.72 -22.97
CA GLU A 581 27.32 30.55 -22.15
C GLU A 581 28.05 30.84 -20.85
N ASN A 582 29.21 31.52 -20.94
CA ASN A 582 29.97 31.94 -19.78
C ASN A 582 29.84 33.48 -19.57
N TYR A 583 28.65 33.91 -19.12
CA TYR A 583 28.41 35.32 -18.89
C TYR A 583 29.30 35.91 -17.80
N VAL A 584 29.82 35.12 -16.87
CA VAL A 584 30.74 35.57 -15.81
C VAL A 584 32.05 35.98 -16.41
N GLN A 585 32.63 35.16 -17.27
CA GLN A 585 33.88 35.49 -17.97
C GLN A 585 33.70 36.70 -18.88
N PHE A 586 32.64 36.73 -19.67
CA PHE A 586 32.30 37.83 -20.56
C PHE A 586 32.17 39.15 -19.80
N LEU A 587 31.47 39.20 -18.69
CA LEU A 587 31.32 40.36 -17.81
C LEU A 587 32.66 40.83 -17.29
N VAL A 588 33.44 39.89 -16.72
CA VAL A 588 34.70 40.21 -16.05
C VAL A 588 35.75 40.71 -17.06
N GLU A 589 35.87 40.09 -18.22
CA GLU A 589 36.83 40.54 -19.25
C GLU A 589 36.50 41.94 -19.74
N HIS A 590 35.23 42.21 -20.01
CA HIS A 590 34.79 43.53 -20.42
C HIS A 590 35.07 44.58 -19.34
N CYS A 591 34.72 44.32 -18.10
CA CYS A 591 34.95 45.21 -16.98
C CYS A 591 36.44 45.40 -16.68
N ARG A 592 37.27 44.33 -16.74
CA ARG A 592 38.72 44.42 -16.59
C ARG A 592 39.36 45.35 -17.63
N SER A 593 38.93 45.26 -18.89
CA SER A 593 39.40 46.12 -19.96
C SER A 593 39.11 47.59 -19.66
N MET A 594 37.87 47.89 -19.23
CA MET A 594 37.50 49.29 -18.90
C MET A 594 38.24 49.81 -17.69
N ILE A 595 38.37 49.05 -16.63
CA ILE A 595 39.07 49.44 -15.40
C ILE A 595 40.56 49.70 -15.70
N ARG A 596 41.20 48.77 -16.44
CA ARG A 596 42.61 48.93 -16.84
C ARG A 596 42.82 50.20 -17.64
N ASN A 597 41.91 50.50 -18.56
CA ASN A 597 41.98 51.72 -19.34
C ASN A 597 41.80 52.95 -18.46
N ALA A 598 40.87 53.02 -17.56
CA ALA A 598 40.62 54.15 -16.68
C ALA A 598 41.80 54.42 -15.70
N VAL A 599 42.30 53.31 -15.07
CA VAL A 599 43.42 53.41 -14.12
C VAL A 599 44.71 53.86 -14.80
N LYS A 600 44.92 53.45 -16.08
CA LYS A 600 46.08 53.84 -16.84
C LYS A 600 46.13 55.34 -17.18
N MET A 601 45.01 56.04 -17.09
CA MET A 601 44.93 57.50 -17.36
C MET A 601 45.16 58.36 -16.13
N ILE A 602 45.30 57.73 -14.95
CA ILE A 602 45.37 58.48 -13.65
C ILE A 602 46.61 58.07 -12.91
N GLY A 603 47.22 59.07 -12.21
CA GLY A 603 48.35 58.84 -11.33
C GLY A 603 48.00 58.10 -10.06
N ILE A 604 48.97 57.50 -9.38
CA ILE A 604 48.77 56.74 -8.18
C ILE A 604 48.16 57.51 -7.03
N GLU A 605 48.56 58.79 -6.87
CA GLU A 605 48.07 59.64 -5.79
C GLU A 605 46.58 59.98 -5.95
N ASP A 606 46.16 60.35 -7.15
CA ASP A 606 44.76 60.61 -7.47
C ASP A 606 43.93 59.36 -7.37
N PHE A 607 44.49 58.20 -7.76
CA PHE A 607 43.82 56.91 -7.65
C PHE A 607 43.62 56.47 -6.18
N ASP A 608 44.67 56.69 -5.35
CA ASP A 608 44.60 56.30 -3.91
C ASP A 608 43.62 57.18 -3.13
N THR A 609 43.47 58.45 -3.55
CA THR A 609 42.52 59.38 -2.92
C THR A 609 41.06 58.97 -3.10
N ASN A 610 40.68 58.45 -4.28
CA ASN A 610 39.31 58.06 -4.54
C ASN A 610 39.19 56.82 -5.47
N PRO A 611 39.78 55.70 -5.11
CA PRO A 611 39.75 54.47 -5.95
C PRO A 611 38.35 53.94 -6.19
N ILE A 612 37.51 54.03 -5.16
CA ILE A 612 36.13 53.58 -5.23
C ILE A 612 35.28 54.38 -6.21
N GLY A 613 35.41 55.71 -6.14
CA GLY A 613 34.70 56.64 -7.03
C GLY A 613 35.10 56.46 -8.49
N ILE A 614 36.38 56.33 -8.76
CA ILE A 614 36.92 56.14 -10.11
C ILE A 614 36.44 54.87 -10.73
N VAL A 615 36.55 53.74 -10.02
CA VAL A 615 36.13 52.41 -10.52
C VAL A 615 34.62 52.37 -10.72
N ARG A 616 33.83 52.89 -9.77
CA ARG A 616 32.37 52.96 -9.90
C ARG A 616 31.94 53.86 -11.06
N ASN A 617 32.53 55.02 -11.24
CA ASN A 617 32.22 55.91 -12.36
C ASN A 617 32.52 55.25 -13.70
N THR A 618 33.61 54.50 -13.79
CA THR A 618 34.05 53.83 -15.00
C THR A 618 33.06 52.74 -15.43
N ILE A 619 32.56 51.98 -14.49
CA ILE A 619 31.69 50.84 -14.80
C ILE A 619 30.22 51.28 -14.83
N LEU A 620 29.74 52.01 -13.81
CA LEU A 620 28.34 52.35 -13.64
C LEU A 620 27.92 53.66 -14.28
N GLY A 621 28.91 54.45 -14.74
CA GLY A 621 28.72 55.82 -15.19
C GLY A 621 28.73 56.84 -14.06
N VAL A 622 28.77 58.11 -14.43
CA VAL A 622 28.82 59.26 -13.49
C VAL A 622 27.49 59.38 -12.78
N CYS A 623 27.52 59.69 -11.50
CA CYS A 623 26.33 59.88 -10.66
C CYS A 623 25.52 61.08 -11.17
N GLY A 624 24.22 60.86 -11.46
CA GLY A 624 23.30 61.93 -11.86
C GLY A 624 22.87 62.81 -10.69
N GLU A 625 22.09 63.84 -10.97
CA GLU A 625 21.52 64.76 -9.96
C GLU A 625 20.71 64.07 -8.87
N ASN A 626 20.07 62.97 -9.19
CA ASN A 626 19.26 62.17 -8.27
C ASN A 626 20.06 61.15 -7.43
N LYS A 627 21.39 61.21 -7.44
CA LYS A 627 22.30 60.25 -6.79
C LYS A 627 22.20 58.83 -7.34
N GLU A 628 21.50 58.61 -8.44
CA GLU A 628 21.43 57.32 -9.10
C GLU A 628 22.44 57.20 -10.24
N ARG A 629 22.97 56.04 -10.44
CA ARG A 629 23.92 55.74 -11.52
C ARG A 629 23.19 54.91 -12.59
N PRO A 630 23.43 55.18 -13.89
CA PRO A 630 22.73 54.48 -14.97
C PRO A 630 23.01 52.97 -14.99
N GLY A 631 24.14 52.55 -14.43
CA GLY A 631 24.56 51.13 -14.50
C GLY A 631 25.07 50.74 -15.89
N ARG A 632 25.58 49.53 -16.02
CA ARG A 632 26.09 48.99 -17.28
C ARG A 632 25.23 47.88 -17.80
N ALA A 633 24.59 48.08 -18.94
CA ALA A 633 23.78 47.07 -19.62
C ALA A 633 24.57 46.42 -20.76
N PHE A 634 24.39 45.09 -20.88
CA PHE A 634 24.93 44.25 -21.96
C PHE A 634 23.75 43.81 -22.85
N LYS A 635 23.79 44.19 -24.11
CA LYS A 635 22.68 43.90 -25.05
C LYS A 635 22.68 42.45 -25.50
N GLU A 636 23.76 41.75 -25.41
CA GLU A 636 24.00 40.39 -25.87
C GLU A 636 23.16 39.41 -25.10
N ASN A 637 23.01 39.62 -23.79
CA ASN A 637 22.29 38.70 -22.89
C ASN A 637 21.39 39.40 -21.87
N GLY A 638 21.07 40.68 -22.04
CA GLY A 638 20.20 41.41 -21.12
C GLY A 638 20.77 41.61 -19.71
N MET A 639 22.05 41.32 -19.50
CA MET A 639 22.69 41.49 -18.21
C MET A 639 22.93 42.97 -17.92
N ARG A 640 22.68 43.42 -16.69
CA ARG A 640 22.94 44.79 -16.24
C ARG A 640 23.65 44.79 -14.89
N ILE A 641 24.78 45.48 -14.83
CA ILE A 641 25.44 45.82 -13.57
C ILE A 641 24.72 47.04 -13.00
N TYR A 642 24.01 46.84 -11.87
CA TYR A 642 23.31 47.94 -11.21
C TYR A 642 24.06 48.51 -10.04
N ASP A 643 25.02 47.76 -9.46
CA ASP A 643 25.91 48.27 -8.41
C ASP A 643 27.25 47.55 -8.48
N LEU A 644 28.27 48.21 -7.91
CA LEU A 644 29.65 47.76 -7.85
C LEU A 644 30.23 48.06 -6.49
N GLU A 645 30.67 47.06 -5.81
CA GLU A 645 31.38 47.18 -4.54
C GLU A 645 32.86 46.94 -4.75
N VAL A 646 33.67 47.90 -4.29
CA VAL A 646 35.11 47.75 -4.24
C VAL A 646 35.47 47.28 -2.83
N LEU A 647 35.91 46.04 -2.74
CA LEU A 647 36.16 45.37 -1.44
C LEU A 647 37.55 45.74 -0.89
N ASN A 648 38.54 45.77 -1.75
CA ASN A 648 39.89 46.04 -1.33
C ASN A 648 40.72 46.57 -2.53
N VAL A 649 41.62 47.45 -2.26
CA VAL A 649 42.61 47.96 -3.23
C VAL A 649 44.01 47.73 -2.66
N VAL A 650 44.84 47.04 -3.40
CA VAL A 650 46.20 46.67 -2.99
C VAL A 650 47.16 47.27 -3.98
N ILE A 651 48.09 48.10 -3.48
CA ILE A 651 49.24 48.67 -4.26
C ILE A 651 50.33 47.60 -4.29
N GLY A 652 50.75 47.19 -5.50
CA GLY A 652 51.72 46.12 -5.69
C GLY A 652 53.13 46.42 -5.20
N ASP A 653 53.49 47.64 -5.18
CA ASP A 653 54.81 48.11 -4.64
C ASP A 653 54.64 48.51 -3.17
N LYS A 654 55.21 47.75 -2.28
CA LYS A 654 55.15 47.99 -0.84
C LYS A 654 55.76 49.30 -0.41
N ARG A 655 56.86 49.75 -1.08
CA ARG A 655 57.51 51.00 -0.71
C ARG A 655 56.63 52.20 -1.01
N ILE A 656 55.94 52.17 -2.13
CA ILE A 656 55.00 53.24 -2.51
C ILE A 656 53.79 53.21 -1.60
N ALA A 657 53.26 51.99 -1.28
CA ALA A 657 52.13 51.81 -0.35
C ALA A 657 52.47 52.37 1.06
N ASP A 658 53.67 52.06 1.59
CA ASP A 658 54.11 52.53 2.90
C ASP A 658 54.30 54.05 2.90
N MET A 659 54.85 54.64 1.81
CA MET A 659 55.00 56.09 1.67
C MET A 659 53.65 56.80 1.64
N LEU A 660 52.66 56.30 0.89
CA LEU A 660 51.33 56.91 0.83
C LEU A 660 50.63 56.85 2.17
N ILE A 661 50.69 55.67 2.88
CA ILE A 661 50.14 55.50 4.23
C ILE A 661 50.79 56.49 5.21
N GLN A 662 52.10 56.67 5.13
CA GLN A 662 52.79 57.55 6.01
C GLN A 662 52.39 59.02 5.76
N THR A 663 52.29 59.47 4.50
CA THR A 663 51.82 60.82 4.13
C THR A 663 50.34 61.03 4.58
N GLN A 664 49.46 60.03 4.43
CA GLN A 664 48.07 60.10 4.96
C GLN A 664 48.07 60.22 6.47
N HIS A 665 48.85 59.38 7.16
CA HIS A 665 48.95 59.41 8.62
C HIS A 665 49.40 60.78 9.15
N ASP A 666 50.39 61.38 8.49
CA ASP A 666 50.89 62.68 8.87
C ASP A 666 49.83 63.78 8.65
N THR A 667 49.08 63.71 7.56
CA THR A 667 48.01 64.66 7.25
C THR A 667 46.80 64.47 8.21
N VAL A 668 46.44 63.27 8.53
CA VAL A 668 45.38 62.98 9.50
C VAL A 668 45.80 63.40 10.90
N SER A 669 47.04 63.12 11.28
CA SER A 669 47.56 63.54 12.59
C SER A 669 47.51 65.08 12.75
N GLN A 670 47.93 65.87 11.73
CA GLN A 670 47.80 67.30 11.75
C GLN A 670 46.37 67.83 11.81
N THR A 671 45.45 67.22 11.06
CA THR A 671 43.99 67.55 11.10
C THR A 671 43.33 67.20 12.42
N LEU A 672 43.71 66.10 13.03
CA LEU A 672 43.19 65.65 14.37
C LEU A 672 43.73 66.59 15.46
N ASP A 673 44.98 67.05 15.36
CA ASP A 673 45.52 67.97 16.31
C ASP A 673 44.84 69.35 16.26
N ILE A 674 44.49 69.83 15.06
CA ILE A 674 43.70 71.05 14.88
C ILE A 674 42.30 70.89 15.44
N ALA A 675 41.63 69.81 15.08
CA ALA A 675 40.26 69.47 15.57
C ALA A 675 40.19 69.24 17.09
N TYR A 676 41.29 68.69 17.67
CA TYR A 676 41.42 68.55 19.13
C TYR A 676 41.50 69.88 19.84
N LYS A 677 42.29 70.81 19.28
CA LYS A 677 42.45 72.22 19.80
C LYS A 677 41.14 72.98 19.71
N GLU A 678 40.38 72.84 18.63
CA GLU A 678 39.05 73.44 18.45
C GLU A 678 38.03 72.88 19.44
N LYS A 679 38.02 71.56 19.61
CA LYS A 679 37.06 70.87 20.50
C LYS A 679 37.37 71.14 21.97
N SER A 680 38.66 71.30 22.36
CA SER A 680 39.05 71.67 23.73
C SER A 680 38.57 73.08 24.10
N LEU A 681 38.61 73.99 23.14
CA LEU A 681 38.12 75.39 23.28
C LEU A 681 36.56 75.41 23.45
N GLU A 682 35.87 74.54 22.72
CA GLU A 682 34.39 74.41 22.80
C GLU A 682 33.95 73.75 24.11
N ILE A 683 34.67 72.77 24.61
CA ILE A 683 34.36 72.08 25.90
C ILE A 683 34.57 73.04 27.05
N THR A 684 35.64 73.88 27.03
CA THR A 684 35.84 74.91 28.09
C THR A 684 34.72 75.93 28.11
N LYS A 685 34.26 76.41 26.96
CA LYS A 685 33.08 77.30 26.89
C LYS A 685 31.81 76.65 27.36
N ARG A 686 31.58 75.39 27.13
CA ARG A 686 30.44 74.64 27.59
C ARG A 686 30.46 74.36 29.13
N ALA A 687 31.63 74.06 29.65
CA ALA A 687 31.84 73.86 31.09
C ALA A 687 31.46 75.07 31.93
N GLU A 688 31.86 76.31 31.43
CA GLU A 688 31.44 77.54 32.08
C GLU A 688 29.91 77.76 32.05
N LEU A 689 29.25 77.46 30.94
CA LEU A 689 27.80 77.52 30.79
C LEU A 689 27.07 76.58 31.69
N VAL A 690 27.59 75.34 31.84
CA VAL A 690 27.01 74.35 32.74
C VAL A 690 27.09 74.65 34.21
N THR A 691 28.26 75.28 34.62
CA THR A 691 28.42 75.74 36.01
C THR A 691 27.48 76.87 36.35
N GLN A 692 27.18 77.82 35.45
CA GLN A 692 26.13 78.78 35.64
C GLN A 692 24.73 78.28 35.67
N ALA A 693 24.42 77.26 34.84
CA ALA A 693 23.10 76.61 34.81
C ALA A 693 22.86 75.79 36.06
N THR A 694 23.84 75.01 36.57
CA THR A 694 23.74 74.24 37.80
C THR A 694 23.44 75.04 39.03
N ALA A 695 24.06 76.23 39.16
CA ALA A 695 23.76 77.17 40.27
C ALA A 695 22.28 77.67 40.21
N ALA A 696 21.75 77.89 38.99
CA ALA A 696 20.36 78.38 38.85
C ALA A 696 19.35 77.29 39.16
N VAL A 697 19.65 76.01 38.79
CA VAL A 697 18.80 74.87 39.02
C VAL A 697 18.79 74.53 40.53
N GLN A 698 19.87 74.62 41.25
CA GLN A 698 19.94 74.36 42.68
C GLN A 698 19.05 75.34 43.50
N HIS A 699 18.91 76.60 43.08
CA HIS A 699 18.01 77.56 43.69
C HIS A 699 16.53 77.32 43.37
N ALA A 700 16.21 76.76 42.19
CA ALA A 700 14.86 76.43 41.80
C ALA A 700 14.33 75.14 42.50
N THR A 701 15.23 74.16 42.69
CA THR A 701 14.89 72.90 43.32
C THR A 701 14.62 73.08 44.83
N PHE A 702 15.29 73.95 45.50
CA PHE A 702 15.02 74.27 46.93
C PHE A 702 13.62 74.87 47.13
N LYS A 703 13.17 75.69 46.16
CA LYS A 703 11.84 76.31 46.19
C LYS A 703 10.70 75.27 45.90
N ALA A 704 10.93 74.31 45.02
CA ALA A 704 10.00 73.26 44.61
C ALA A 704 9.79 72.17 45.70
N VAL A 705 10.86 71.80 46.41
CA VAL A 705 10.80 70.80 47.48
C VAL A 705 9.98 71.24 48.69
N SER A 706 10.01 72.57 48.96
CA SER A 706 9.19 73.17 50.07
C SER A 706 7.69 73.21 49.73
N GLY A 707 7.35 73.36 48.43
CA GLY A 707 5.95 73.30 47.98
C GLY A 707 5.36 71.86 48.03
N LEU A 708 6.13 70.89 47.54
CA LEU A 708 5.69 69.52 47.48
C LEU A 708 5.44 68.84 48.86
N ARG A 709 6.09 69.38 49.94
CA ARG A 709 5.79 68.90 51.32
C ARG A 709 4.48 69.33 51.83
N ARG A 710 3.90 70.48 51.38
CA ARG A 710 2.58 70.92 51.72
C ARG A 710 1.49 70.11 50.99
N ASP A 711 1.67 69.88 49.79
CA ASP A 711 0.68 69.16 48.92
C ASP A 711 0.56 67.66 49.26
N ARG A 712 1.70 67.06 49.68
CA ARG A 712 1.63 65.67 50.17
C ARG A 712 0.79 65.45 51.42
N ARG A 713 0.79 66.40 52.39
CA ARG A 713 -0.03 66.29 53.59
C ARG A 713 -1.53 66.50 53.33
N MET A 714 -1.90 67.26 52.32
CA MET A 714 -3.28 67.36 51.87
C MET A 714 -3.76 66.13 51.15
N GLN A 715 -2.93 65.55 50.30
CA GLN A 715 -3.28 64.31 49.54
C GLN A 715 -3.34 63.08 50.44
N GLU A 716 -2.57 62.97 51.50
CA GLU A 716 -2.61 61.87 52.43
C GLU A 716 -3.97 61.89 53.24
N LEU A 717 -4.52 63.09 53.57
CA LEU A 717 -5.81 63.21 54.20
C LEU A 717 -7.00 62.90 53.28
N GLU A 718 -6.90 63.24 52.00
CA GLU A 718 -7.90 62.90 50.97
C GLU A 718 -7.87 61.39 50.64
N LEU A 719 -6.75 60.78 50.63
CA LEU A 719 -6.60 59.36 50.42
C LEU A 719 -7.23 58.50 51.55
N VAL A 720 -7.00 58.89 52.77
CA VAL A 720 -7.63 58.20 53.95
C VAL A 720 -9.13 58.32 53.93
N LEU A 721 -9.70 59.48 53.55
CA LEU A 721 -11.13 59.64 53.36
C LEU A 721 -11.71 58.84 52.16
N PHE A 722 -10.92 58.71 51.15
CA PHE A 722 -11.31 57.93 49.98
C PHE A 722 -11.21 56.42 50.22
N GLU A 723 -10.17 55.93 50.94
CA GLU A 723 -10.08 54.52 51.36
C GLU A 723 -11.29 54.09 52.24
N ILE A 724 -11.68 54.89 53.17
CA ILE A 724 -12.87 54.60 54.07
C ILE A 724 -14.18 54.53 53.24
N LYS A 725 -14.33 55.41 52.23
CA LYS A 725 -15.46 55.32 51.30
C LYS A 725 -15.41 54.16 50.41
N ALA A 726 -14.22 53.83 49.92
CA ALA A 726 -14.00 52.66 49.00
C ALA A 726 -14.18 51.30 49.73
N GLU A 727 -13.79 51.21 51.02
CA GLU A 727 -14.08 50.02 51.82
C GLU A 727 -15.56 49.76 52.03
N ILE A 728 -16.34 50.83 52.27
CA ILE A 728 -17.79 50.70 52.44
C ILE A 728 -18.49 50.32 51.11
N GLU A 729 -18.02 50.90 49.96
CA GLU A 729 -18.57 50.55 48.66
C GLU A 729 -18.12 49.14 48.22
N GLN A 730 -16.87 48.75 48.52
CA GLN A 730 -16.42 47.40 48.22
C GLN A 730 -17.16 46.34 49.04
N GLU A 731 -17.57 46.65 50.29
CA GLU A 731 -18.30 45.68 51.07
C GLU A 731 -19.73 45.48 50.58
N ILE A 732 -20.35 46.54 50.06
CA ILE A 732 -21.70 46.51 49.46
C ILE A 732 -21.61 45.75 48.09
N VAL A 733 -20.59 46.04 47.26
CA VAL A 733 -20.37 45.42 45.99
C VAL A 733 -19.97 43.94 46.17
N ARG A 734 -19.17 43.61 47.21
CA ARG A 734 -18.87 42.21 47.54
C ARG A 734 -20.10 41.40 47.93
N ARG A 735 -21.06 42.00 48.69
CA ARG A 735 -22.31 41.30 49.00
C ARG A 735 -23.24 41.15 47.81
N GLN A 736 -23.27 42.14 46.91
CA GLN A 736 -24.01 42.01 45.66
C GLN A 736 -23.31 41.08 44.67
N ALA A 737 -21.97 41.15 44.57
CA ALA A 737 -21.19 40.27 43.69
C ALA A 737 -21.20 38.79 44.14
N THR A 738 -21.28 38.53 45.46
CA THR A 738 -21.45 37.15 45.95
C THR A 738 -22.81 36.56 45.60
N ILE A 739 -23.85 37.37 45.54
CA ILE A 739 -25.18 36.90 45.14
C ILE A 739 -25.27 36.68 43.64
N THR A 740 -24.68 37.60 42.84
CA THR A 740 -24.63 37.45 41.37
C THR A 740 -23.64 36.37 40.95
N MET A 741 -22.49 36.26 41.64
CA MET A 741 -21.54 35.16 41.37
C MET A 741 -22.12 33.78 41.69
N GLN A 742 -23.03 33.71 42.68
CA GLN A 742 -23.65 32.44 43.03
C GLN A 742 -24.67 32.00 41.96
N THR A 743 -25.42 32.98 41.41
CA THR A 743 -26.34 32.72 40.29
C THR A 743 -25.61 32.49 38.97
N ASP A 744 -24.53 33.25 38.70
CA ASP A 744 -23.73 33.10 37.52
C ASP A 744 -22.88 31.81 37.57
N LEU A 745 -22.42 31.39 38.78
CA LEU A 745 -21.76 30.11 38.98
C LEU A 745 -22.70 28.91 38.75
N ASP A 746 -23.96 29.05 39.17
CA ASP A 746 -24.96 28.01 38.92
C ASP A 746 -25.35 27.94 37.44
N GLU A 747 -25.40 29.08 36.72
CA GLU A 747 -25.61 29.12 35.28
C GLU A 747 -24.37 28.65 34.53
N ILE A 748 -23.15 29.01 34.97
CA ILE A 748 -21.89 28.56 34.35
C ILE A 748 -21.69 27.05 34.57
N ASN A 749 -21.94 26.56 35.78
CA ASN A 749 -21.86 25.14 36.09
C ASN A 749 -22.87 24.31 35.28
N THR A 750 -24.09 24.84 35.06
CA THR A 750 -25.07 24.16 34.20
C THR A 750 -24.67 24.22 32.72
N ALA A 751 -24.10 25.37 32.29
CA ALA A 751 -23.57 25.51 30.93
C ALA A 751 -22.26 24.72 30.69
N GLU A 752 -21.40 24.59 31.70
CA GLU A 752 -20.22 23.78 31.65
C GLU A 752 -20.56 22.28 31.61
N LEU A 753 -21.49 21.83 32.42
CA LEU A 753 -21.99 20.47 32.40
C LEU A 753 -22.62 20.12 31.03
N GLN A 754 -23.34 21.04 30.40
CA GLN A 754 -23.86 20.87 29.06
C GLN A 754 -22.73 20.86 28.01
N ARG A 755 -21.76 21.75 28.16
CA ARG A 755 -20.58 21.77 27.26
C ARG A 755 -19.67 20.57 27.43
N GLU A 756 -19.50 20.06 28.65
CA GLU A 756 -18.77 18.83 28.92
C GLU A 756 -19.52 17.61 28.36
N ASP A 757 -20.84 17.58 28.47
CA ASP A 757 -21.66 16.50 27.90
C ASP A 757 -21.64 16.52 26.37
N ASP A 758 -21.74 17.72 25.77
CA ASP A 758 -21.62 17.88 24.32
C ASP A 758 -20.16 17.63 23.81
N ARG A 759 -19.18 18.04 24.61
CA ARG A 759 -17.75 17.76 24.30
C ARG A 759 -17.44 16.30 24.46
N SER A 760 -17.95 15.66 25.47
CA SER A 760 -17.84 14.22 25.68
C SER A 760 -18.53 13.43 24.56
N LYS A 761 -19.71 13.88 24.11
CA LYS A 761 -20.40 13.29 22.95
C LYS A 761 -19.61 13.49 21.66
N LEU A 762 -19.03 14.67 21.46
CA LEU A 762 -18.18 14.99 20.32
C LEU A 762 -16.88 14.19 20.36
N GLU A 763 -16.23 14.11 21.53
CA GLU A 763 -15.02 13.31 21.72
C GLU A 763 -15.27 11.82 21.52
N ILE A 764 -16.43 11.31 21.99
CA ILE A 764 -16.84 9.92 21.73
C ILE A 764 -17.12 9.71 20.23
N HIS A 765 -17.70 10.71 19.56
CA HIS A 765 -17.92 10.62 18.10
C HIS A 765 -16.61 10.65 17.34
N ILE A 766 -15.73 11.59 17.66
CA ILE A 766 -14.38 11.70 17.07
C ILE A 766 -13.54 10.46 17.39
N ALA A 767 -13.61 9.97 18.63
CA ALA A 767 -12.92 8.74 19.02
C ALA A 767 -13.46 7.51 18.28
N ARG A 768 -14.77 7.46 18.00
CA ARG A 768 -15.35 6.40 17.16
C ARG A 768 -14.90 6.50 15.72
N GLU A 769 -14.87 7.70 15.14
CA GLU A 769 -14.35 7.90 13.78
C GLU A 769 -12.85 7.59 13.71
N HIS A 770 -12.05 8.04 14.67
CA HIS A 770 -10.64 7.69 14.75
C HIS A 770 -10.40 6.20 14.99
N LEU A 771 -11.28 5.56 15.78
CA LEU A 771 -11.21 4.13 16.00
C LEU A 771 -11.55 3.35 14.72
N THR A 772 -12.57 3.77 13.97
CA THR A 772 -12.91 3.14 12.69
C THR A 772 -11.80 3.34 11.65
N LEU A 773 -11.26 4.56 11.54
CA LEU A 773 -10.13 4.86 10.68
C LEU A 773 -8.85 4.09 11.09
N ALA A 774 -8.62 3.96 12.41
CA ALA A 774 -7.49 3.20 12.92
C ALA A 774 -7.66 1.69 12.70
N ILE A 775 -8.89 1.18 12.75
CA ILE A 775 -9.20 -0.22 12.45
C ILE A 775 -9.00 -0.50 10.96
N ASP A 776 -9.45 0.42 10.08
CA ASP A 776 -9.26 0.30 8.64
C ASP A 776 -7.77 0.44 8.23
N ASP A 777 -7.04 1.36 8.88
CA ASP A 777 -5.59 1.50 8.68
C ASP A 777 -4.83 0.28 9.22
N MET A 778 -5.22 -0.26 10.37
CA MET A 778 -4.67 -1.49 10.89
C MET A 778 -5.03 -2.71 10.03
N ALA A 779 -6.23 -2.76 9.47
CA ALA A 779 -6.62 -3.83 8.56
C ALA A 779 -5.79 -3.77 7.26
N SER A 780 -5.64 -2.59 6.68
CA SER A 780 -4.82 -2.37 5.48
C SER A 780 -3.32 -2.64 5.75
N ARG A 781 -2.81 -2.24 6.91
CA ARG A 781 -1.44 -2.55 7.35
C ARG A 781 -1.24 -4.02 7.63
N ARG A 782 -2.24 -4.68 8.24
CA ARG A 782 -2.22 -6.13 8.45
C ARG A 782 -2.13 -6.87 7.13
N ASP A 783 -2.93 -6.46 6.14
CA ASP A 783 -2.95 -7.12 4.83
C ASP A 783 -1.66 -6.87 4.05
N ALA A 784 -1.09 -5.66 4.16
CA ALA A 784 0.24 -5.34 3.65
C ALA A 784 1.36 -6.12 4.38
N TRP A 785 1.23 -6.31 5.70
CA TRP A 785 2.16 -7.09 6.50
C TRP A 785 2.06 -8.59 6.24
N VAL A 786 0.85 -9.10 6.08
CA VAL A 786 0.62 -10.51 5.71
C VAL A 786 1.18 -10.80 4.32
N ALA A 787 1.07 -9.86 3.39
CA ALA A 787 1.71 -9.93 2.09
C ALA A 787 3.24 -9.94 2.19
N LYS A 788 3.82 -9.08 3.06
CA LYS A 788 5.26 -9.05 3.36
C LYS A 788 5.75 -10.32 4.07
N ALA A 789 4.98 -10.82 5.03
CA ALA A 789 5.33 -12.05 5.76
C ALA A 789 5.29 -13.29 4.88
N LYS A 790 4.40 -13.34 3.88
CA LYS A 790 4.35 -14.44 2.89
C LYS A 790 5.52 -14.42 1.89
N ALA A 791 6.15 -13.24 1.69
CA ALA A 791 7.32 -13.12 0.83
C ALA A 791 8.62 -13.62 1.51
N ILE A 792 8.60 -13.81 2.82
CA ILE A 792 9.74 -14.36 3.58
C ILE A 792 9.67 -15.88 3.49
N THR A 793 10.31 -16.42 2.49
CA THR A 793 10.46 -17.89 2.39
C THR A 793 11.44 -18.38 3.44
N PRO A 794 11.28 -19.62 3.93
CA PRO A 794 12.23 -20.23 4.87
C PRO A 794 13.69 -20.18 4.40
N LYS A 795 13.90 -20.21 3.08
CA LYS A 795 15.23 -20.05 2.45
C LYS A 795 15.83 -18.65 2.63
N LEU A 796 15.00 -17.60 2.76
CA LEU A 796 15.46 -16.25 3.03
C LEU A 796 15.93 -16.09 4.48
N VAL A 797 15.25 -16.74 5.40
CA VAL A 797 15.62 -16.78 6.82
C VAL A 797 16.93 -17.56 7.01
N GLU A 798 17.10 -18.66 6.29
CA GLU A 798 18.32 -19.45 6.28
C GLU A 798 19.50 -18.69 5.64
N ALA A 799 19.25 -17.93 4.57
CA ALA A 799 20.24 -17.06 3.93
C ALA A 799 20.66 -15.90 4.85
N LEU A 800 19.75 -15.32 5.61
CA LEU A 800 20.03 -14.26 6.58
C LEU A 800 20.80 -14.78 7.81
N GLN A 801 20.60 -16.03 8.20
CA GLN A 801 21.37 -16.66 9.29
C GLN A 801 22.80 -17.03 8.85
N GLY A 802 23.05 -17.19 7.57
CA GLY A 802 24.37 -17.46 6.99
C GLY A 802 25.27 -16.23 6.86
N PHE A 803 24.71 -15.02 6.93
CA PHE A 803 25.48 -13.78 6.91
C PHE A 803 25.78 -13.34 8.35
N GLY A 804 27.03 -13.54 8.76
CA GLY A 804 27.51 -13.27 10.11
C GLY A 804 27.59 -11.80 10.53
N ASP A 805 26.84 -10.92 9.92
CA ASP A 805 26.84 -9.49 10.22
C ASP A 805 25.74 -9.16 11.26
N LYS A 806 26.17 -9.02 12.50
CA LYS A 806 25.31 -8.71 13.66
C LYS A 806 24.51 -7.41 13.48
N GLU A 807 24.98 -6.49 12.66
CA GLU A 807 24.36 -5.19 12.43
C GLU A 807 23.15 -5.27 11.50
N ILE A 808 23.18 -6.15 10.50
CA ILE A 808 22.06 -6.42 9.61
C ILE A 808 20.97 -7.22 10.34
N ALA A 809 21.39 -8.19 11.15
CA ALA A 809 20.46 -8.95 12.00
C ALA A 809 19.76 -8.06 13.04
N ALA A 810 20.47 -7.07 13.61
CA ALA A 810 19.89 -6.12 14.54
C ALA A 810 18.86 -5.19 13.84
N LYS A 811 19.16 -4.66 12.65
CA LYS A 811 18.23 -3.83 11.88
C LYS A 811 17.01 -4.59 11.36
N VAL A 812 17.18 -5.85 11.00
CA VAL A 812 16.07 -6.74 10.63
C VAL A 812 15.24 -7.12 11.85
N ALA A 813 15.86 -7.35 13.00
CA ALA A 813 15.16 -7.59 14.27
C ALA A 813 14.39 -6.34 14.74
N GLU A 814 14.93 -5.14 14.53
CA GLU A 814 14.28 -3.86 14.83
C GLU A 814 13.08 -3.60 13.87
N ALA A 815 13.23 -3.96 12.60
CA ALA A 815 12.13 -3.89 11.62
C ALA A 815 11.04 -4.96 11.82
N LEU A 816 11.41 -6.12 12.44
CA LEU A 816 10.48 -7.20 12.75
C LEU A 816 9.97 -7.14 14.20
N GLY A 817 10.51 -6.25 15.03
CA GLY A 817 10.09 -6.00 16.41
C GLY A 817 8.58 -5.84 16.61
N PRO A 818 7.89 -5.15 15.71
CA PRO A 818 6.42 -5.06 15.77
C PRO A 818 5.68 -6.39 15.60
N LEU A 819 6.31 -7.42 15.01
CA LEU A 819 5.67 -8.73 14.80
C LEU A 819 5.61 -9.58 16.09
N THR A 820 6.55 -9.39 17.01
CA THR A 820 6.54 -10.07 18.33
C THR A 820 5.52 -9.43 19.28
N LEU A 821 5.10 -8.19 19.03
CA LEU A 821 4.06 -7.48 19.79
C LEU A 821 2.64 -7.98 19.52
N LEU A 822 2.41 -8.67 18.41
CA LEU A 822 1.09 -9.22 18.03
C LEU A 822 0.82 -10.61 18.64
N GLY A 823 1.78 -11.21 19.31
CA GLY A 823 1.68 -12.53 19.97
C GLY A 823 1.43 -12.49 21.49
N GLY A 824 1.16 -11.35 22.07
CA GLY A 824 0.93 -11.23 23.51
C GLY A 824 -0.54 -11.29 23.91
N ASP A 825 -0.84 -12.12 24.89
CA ASP A 825 -2.18 -12.51 25.34
C ASP A 825 -3.05 -11.39 26.00
N SER A 826 -2.61 -10.14 26.05
CA SER A 826 -3.45 -9.04 26.52
C SER A 826 -3.04 -7.66 26.02
N ALA A 827 -4.04 -6.80 25.75
CA ALA A 827 -3.87 -5.42 25.32
C ALA A 827 -3.04 -4.55 26.31
N SER A 828 -3.06 -4.87 27.60
CA SER A 828 -2.26 -4.19 28.62
C SER A 828 -0.76 -4.54 28.55
N GLY A 829 -0.41 -5.75 28.11
CA GLY A 829 0.98 -6.16 27.91
C GLY A 829 1.63 -5.45 26.71
N ILE A 830 0.83 -5.23 25.68
CA ILE A 830 1.25 -4.53 24.46
C ILE A 830 1.49 -3.04 24.77
N LEU A 831 0.60 -2.43 25.53
CA LEU A 831 0.70 -1.02 25.90
C LEU A 831 1.91 -0.72 26.80
N ASN A 832 2.22 -1.62 27.74
CA ASN A 832 3.38 -1.49 28.62
C ASN A 832 4.71 -1.63 27.85
N ASN A 833 4.76 -2.46 26.83
CA ASN A 833 5.98 -2.62 26.00
C ASN A 833 6.20 -1.45 25.04
N VAL A 834 5.15 -0.81 24.56
CA VAL A 834 5.24 0.37 23.67
C VAL A 834 5.65 1.63 24.43
N LEU A 835 5.23 1.75 25.71
CA LEU A 835 5.52 2.92 26.54
C LEU A 835 6.85 2.85 27.28
N ARG A 836 7.54 1.72 27.25
CA ARG A 836 8.83 1.52 27.93
C ARG A 836 9.92 2.35 27.27
N GLY A 837 10.41 3.34 27.98
CA GLY A 837 11.42 4.27 27.50
C GLY A 837 10.89 5.59 26.92
N THR A 838 9.58 5.85 26.99
CA THR A 838 9.01 7.14 26.66
C THR A 838 8.68 7.95 27.93
N SER A 839 8.62 9.28 27.78
CA SER A 839 8.28 10.17 28.90
C SER A 839 6.90 9.94 29.54
N LEU A 840 6.11 9.00 29.02
CA LEU A 840 4.76 8.62 29.47
C LEU A 840 4.73 7.34 30.32
N GLU A 841 5.85 6.70 30.56
CA GLU A 841 5.96 5.47 31.37
C GLU A 841 5.45 5.65 32.82
N GLY A 842 5.47 6.90 33.32
CA GLY A 842 5.02 7.24 34.67
C GLY A 842 3.54 7.52 34.88
N VAL A 843 2.74 7.61 33.79
CA VAL A 843 1.36 8.12 33.88
C VAL A 843 0.33 7.00 34.12
N LEU A 844 0.62 5.77 33.74
CA LEU A 844 -0.34 4.65 33.83
C LEU A 844 -0.07 3.66 34.99
N GLY A 845 0.95 3.89 35.79
CA GLY A 845 1.41 2.94 36.84
C GLY A 845 0.97 3.22 38.27
N LYS A 846 0.13 4.23 38.59
CA LYS A 846 -0.29 4.50 39.97
C LYS A 846 -1.79 4.64 40.14
N LYS A 847 -2.45 3.57 40.42
CA LYS A 847 -3.64 3.57 41.29
C LYS A 847 -3.14 3.39 42.72
N GLY A 848 -3.36 4.39 43.55
CA GLY A 848 -3.21 4.24 44.99
C GLY A 848 -2.86 5.53 45.69
N ASN A 849 -3.89 6.20 46.26
CA ASN A 849 -3.94 7.07 47.41
C ASN A 849 -2.69 7.85 47.87
N GLY A 850 -2.75 9.14 47.83
CA GLY A 850 -1.90 10.01 48.60
C GLY A 850 -1.82 11.43 48.06
N THR A 851 -2.51 12.34 48.68
CA THR A 851 -2.41 13.78 48.49
C THR A 851 -0.96 14.26 48.41
N PRO A 852 -0.56 15.09 47.44
CA PRO A 852 0.73 15.71 47.48
C PRO A 852 0.74 17.01 48.28
N MET A 853 1.54 17.03 49.32
CA MET A 853 2.03 18.27 49.97
C MET A 853 3.05 18.95 49.07
N LEU A 854 2.89 20.24 48.89
CA LEU A 854 3.88 21.15 48.28
C LEU A 854 5.13 21.25 49.18
N PRO A 855 6.33 21.26 48.61
CA PRO A 855 7.52 21.65 49.37
C PRO A 855 7.76 23.17 49.36
N PRO A 856 8.35 23.72 50.43
CA PRO A 856 8.55 25.16 50.60
C PRO A 856 9.81 25.66 49.84
N PRO A 857 9.94 26.98 49.63
CA PRO A 857 11.03 27.57 48.88
C PRO A 857 12.31 27.64 49.72
N GLY A 858 13.38 27.10 49.19
CA GLY A 858 14.71 27.12 49.76
C GLY A 858 15.63 28.10 49.03
N ASN A 859 16.16 29.02 49.83
CA ASN A 859 17.14 30.05 49.53
C ASN A 859 18.44 29.57 48.89
N GLY A 860 19.04 30.53 48.20
CA GLY A 860 20.26 30.45 47.45
C GLY A 860 21.54 30.13 48.19
N LYS A 861 22.50 29.89 47.39
CA LYS A 861 23.92 30.43 47.51
C LYS A 861 24.76 30.01 46.30
N SER A 862 25.25 31.00 45.60
CA SER A 862 26.59 31.28 45.10
C SER A 862 27.65 30.16 45.06
N GLY A 863 28.28 30.02 43.92
CA GLY A 863 29.59 29.38 43.90
C GLY A 863 30.19 29.13 42.51
N LYS A 864 30.90 30.12 41.97
CA LYS A 864 32.14 30.06 41.22
C LYS A 864 32.32 29.12 40.02
N ALA A 865 32.47 29.80 38.92
CA ALA A 865 33.35 29.58 37.79
C ALA A 865 34.44 28.50 37.86
N ARG A 866 34.55 27.77 36.74
CA ARG A 866 35.84 27.48 36.13
C ARG A 866 35.70 27.16 34.65
N ALA A 867 36.34 28.00 33.86
CA ALA A 867 36.61 27.79 32.46
C ALA A 867 37.71 26.70 32.32
N VAL A 868 37.65 25.89 31.32
CA VAL A 868 38.83 25.37 30.57
C VAL A 868 38.32 25.02 29.15
N ASN A 869 38.80 25.68 28.24
CA ASN A 869 39.38 25.60 26.93
C ASN A 869 39.56 24.24 26.29
N THR A 870 39.47 24.36 24.95
CA THR A 870 40.16 23.62 23.87
C THR A 870 39.52 22.32 23.45
N ASP A 871 39.27 22.06 22.20
CA ASP A 871 39.86 22.48 20.89
C ASP A 871 38.76 22.57 19.84
#